data_22497d034ff3257afdae7b24290b8f78
#
_entry.id   22497d034ff3257afdae7b24290b8f78
#
_cell.length_a   1.000
_cell.length_b   1.000
_cell.length_c   1.000
_cell.angle_alpha   90.00
_cell.angle_beta   90.00
_cell.angle_gamma   90.00
#
_symmetry.space_group_name_H-M   'P 1'
#
loop_
_entity.id
_entity.type
_entity.pdbx_description
1 polymer ?
#
loop_
_entity_poly.entity_id
_entity_poly.type
_entity_poly.pdbx_seq_one_letter_code
_entity_poly.pdbx_strand_id
1 'polypeptide(L)'
;MAARAAVQAAAAATKGKKIIRHKMKEDVKMAELSPMMKQYLRIKSENEDSILFFRVGDFYEMFFDDAKKASDELDLTLTGKDCGMEERAPMCGIPYHSCESYIARLVEKGYKVAICEQVEDPKTAKKLVDRDIIRVITPGTVIEDAMLDEGKNNYLAAIALTEDGVGLCFTDASTGECHLTSFPADNYNSAVSDELLRFAPREILAADSLKAKSAALWEFLQENFKAAVTLRPNDAFDPKKTEELFVKHFGISELEDRGIDKTSSKAAALGAVIGYLYETGRTGSISVNKIDVYTDKQFMRLDMTALRNLELTETMRTKSKRGSLLWVLDRTKTAMGKRLIRSWLEKPLLNITEINLRQNAIEELCDDTIMRAEITEQLSGVRDIERIMTKVVYKTASARDLLAISATAHSFPAIKNLLAGAKCRMLREICGGIDPVEEIVTLIDDAINPEAPVSVREGDIIKGGYNEEVDFIRGDMSSGNSFLTDIENREKERTGIKTLKVRFNKVFGYYIEVTNSFLDKVPADYIRKQTLTNCERFITEELKEIERRVLSAKDRIEQLEFEIFDGIREKVAAELKRFQATASALATLDTLCSLAGVAVNNRYCRPLVNNSGNIIIKSGRHPVVEQVIKTPFVANDTTLNMKDDRCAIITGPNMAGKSTYMRQTAIIVLMAQIGCFVPADSAEIGLCDAIFTRVGASDDLAAGQSTFMVEMSEVAEILKNATKHSLLILDEIGRGTSTFDGMSIARAVLEYVADKKTLGAKALFSTHYHELTAMENELQGVKNYNVAVKKRGDDITFLRRIVPGGADGSYGIEVAKLSGIPETVIRRAKQMLKKTEEEGVVTYRTVENPDMQLPLEMQGAQDILHDLQTIDVNTLTPIEAMQTLFEMVTKAKSI
;
A
#
# COMPACT_ATOMS: atom_id res chain seq x y z
N MET A 1 -42.26 -43.89 -5.69
CA MET A 1 -42.13 -42.43 -5.91
C MET A 1 -43.00 -41.61 -4.95
N ALA A 2 -44.24 -41.99 -4.69
CA ALA A 2 -45.15 -41.24 -3.80
C ALA A 2 -44.68 -41.13 -2.32
N ALA A 3 -44.07 -42.17 -1.77
CA ALA A 3 -43.53 -42.12 -0.39
C ALA A 3 -42.33 -41.18 -0.18
N ARG A 4 -41.48 -41.01 -1.21
CA ARG A 4 -40.35 -40.03 -1.17
C ARG A 4 -40.81 -38.58 -1.28
N ALA A 5 -41.87 -38.32 -2.07
CA ALA A 5 -42.47 -37.00 -2.19
C ALA A 5 -43.16 -36.57 -0.88
N ALA A 6 -43.83 -37.50 -0.19
CA ALA A 6 -44.48 -37.25 1.10
C ALA A 6 -43.45 -36.94 2.23
N VAL A 7 -42.29 -37.63 2.24
CA VAL A 7 -41.23 -37.38 3.20
C VAL A 7 -40.53 -36.03 2.93
N GLN A 8 -40.35 -35.66 1.66
CA GLN A 8 -39.80 -34.33 1.28
C GLN A 8 -40.78 -33.19 1.63
N ALA A 9 -42.07 -33.38 1.40
CA ALA A 9 -43.10 -32.41 1.76
C ALA A 9 -43.18 -32.23 3.28
N ALA A 10 -43.11 -33.33 4.06
CA ALA A 10 -43.11 -33.29 5.52
C ALA A 10 -41.82 -32.60 6.08
N ALA A 11 -40.66 -32.85 5.43
CA ALA A 11 -39.40 -32.19 5.82
C ALA A 11 -39.43 -30.68 5.49
N ALA A 12 -40.03 -30.29 4.36
CA ALA A 12 -40.19 -28.87 3.99
C ALA A 12 -41.18 -28.16 4.93
N ALA A 13 -42.27 -28.80 5.30
CA ALA A 13 -43.25 -28.27 6.26
C ALA A 13 -42.64 -28.13 7.68
N THR A 14 -41.76 -29.06 8.07
CA THR A 14 -41.05 -29.01 9.36
C THR A 14 -40.00 -27.92 9.38
N LYS A 15 -39.27 -27.70 8.26
CA LYS A 15 -38.32 -26.59 8.07
C LYS A 15 -39.07 -25.25 8.10
N GLY A 16 -40.18 -25.11 7.37
CA GLY A 16 -41.03 -23.91 7.40
C GLY A 16 -41.55 -23.57 8.80
N LYS A 17 -42.02 -24.57 9.56
CA LYS A 17 -42.46 -24.37 10.97
C LYS A 17 -41.32 -24.01 11.91
N LYS A 18 -40.08 -24.49 11.68
CA LYS A 18 -38.92 -24.12 12.44
C LYS A 18 -38.50 -22.67 12.15
N ILE A 19 -38.52 -22.26 10.89
CA ILE A 19 -38.20 -20.87 10.46
C ILE A 19 -39.25 -19.89 11.01
N ILE A 20 -40.53 -20.21 10.92
CA ILE A 20 -41.63 -19.39 11.49
C ILE A 20 -41.52 -19.31 13.01
N ARG A 21 -41.23 -20.41 13.71
CA ARG A 21 -41.00 -20.38 15.17
C ARG A 21 -39.73 -19.61 15.57
N HIS A 22 -38.67 -19.63 14.76
CA HIS A 22 -37.46 -18.86 14.98
C HIS A 22 -37.74 -17.37 14.81
N LYS A 23 -38.38 -16.98 13.69
CA LYS A 23 -38.83 -15.61 13.43
C LYS A 23 -39.81 -15.07 14.50
N MET A 24 -40.81 -15.86 14.93
CA MET A 24 -41.72 -15.46 15.99
C MET A 24 -41.00 -15.32 17.38
N LYS A 25 -39.96 -16.11 17.66
CA LYS A 25 -39.15 -15.95 18.87
C LYS A 25 -38.25 -14.72 18.81
N GLU A 26 -37.74 -14.39 17.63
CA GLU A 26 -36.98 -13.17 17.38
C GLU A 26 -37.89 -11.94 17.47
N ASP A 27 -39.07 -11.96 16.87
CA ASP A 27 -40.06 -10.86 16.97
C ASP A 27 -40.53 -10.59 18.42
N VAL A 28 -40.74 -11.65 19.22
CA VAL A 28 -41.10 -11.52 20.65
C VAL A 28 -39.91 -10.98 21.46
N LYS A 29 -38.68 -11.45 21.21
CA LYS A 29 -37.48 -10.90 21.85
C LYS A 29 -37.29 -9.43 21.50
N MET A 30 -37.51 -9.05 20.23
CA MET A 30 -37.44 -7.66 19.77
C MET A 30 -38.51 -6.77 20.45
N ALA A 31 -39.68 -7.30 20.81
CA ALA A 31 -40.70 -6.50 21.44
C ALA A 31 -40.31 -6.04 22.86
N GLU A 32 -39.51 -6.82 23.58
CA GLU A 32 -39.05 -6.56 24.94
C GLU A 32 -37.88 -5.60 25.05
N LEU A 33 -37.17 -5.34 23.93
CA LEU A 33 -35.97 -4.48 23.91
C LEU A 33 -36.30 -3.00 24.12
N SER A 34 -35.36 -2.30 24.74
CA SER A 34 -35.43 -0.84 24.87
C SER A 34 -35.47 -0.13 23.50
N PRO A 35 -36.10 1.04 23.38
CA PRO A 35 -36.20 1.76 22.10
C PRO A 35 -34.87 2.02 21.45
N MET A 36 -33.83 2.34 22.22
CA MET A 36 -32.44 2.55 21.73
C MET A 36 -31.87 1.26 21.15
N MET A 37 -32.09 0.13 21.81
CA MET A 37 -31.56 -1.16 21.34
C MET A 37 -32.27 -1.64 20.08
N LYS A 38 -33.56 -1.32 19.90
CA LYS A 38 -34.29 -1.56 18.66
C LYS A 38 -33.72 -0.74 17.50
N GLN A 39 -33.36 0.53 17.75
CA GLN A 39 -32.70 1.37 16.77
C GLN A 39 -31.31 0.80 16.40
N TYR A 40 -30.51 0.39 17.39
CA TYR A 40 -29.20 -0.25 17.16
C TYR A 40 -29.31 -1.49 16.26
N LEU A 41 -30.20 -2.42 16.59
CA LEU A 41 -30.35 -3.66 15.82
C LEU A 41 -30.87 -3.43 14.41
N ARG A 42 -31.77 -2.45 14.20
CA ARG A 42 -32.22 -2.05 12.86
C ARG A 42 -31.04 -1.60 12.02
N ILE A 43 -30.25 -0.65 12.54
CA ILE A 43 -29.07 -0.10 11.83
C ILE A 43 -28.01 -1.18 11.59
N LYS A 44 -27.79 -2.05 12.58
CA LYS A 44 -26.86 -3.18 12.46
C LYS A 44 -27.28 -4.18 11.40
N SER A 45 -28.57 -4.47 11.27
CA SER A 45 -29.07 -5.41 10.24
C SER A 45 -28.86 -4.93 8.80
N GLU A 46 -28.71 -3.62 8.59
CA GLU A 46 -28.37 -3.02 7.32
C GLU A 46 -26.86 -3.03 7.04
N ASN A 47 -26.02 -3.32 8.07
CA ASN A 47 -24.56 -3.26 8.01
C ASN A 47 -23.94 -4.40 8.83
N GLU A 48 -24.34 -5.63 8.53
CA GLU A 48 -23.97 -6.83 9.29
C GLU A 48 -22.45 -7.10 9.28
N ASP A 49 -21.76 -6.75 8.20
CA ASP A 49 -20.32 -6.97 7.99
C ASP A 49 -19.41 -5.92 8.66
N SER A 50 -20.00 -4.86 9.25
CA SER A 50 -19.25 -3.76 9.84
C SER A 50 -19.40 -3.73 11.36
N ILE A 51 -18.35 -3.37 12.10
CA ILE A 51 -18.43 -3.08 13.53
C ILE A 51 -19.13 -1.73 13.70
N LEU A 52 -20.28 -1.71 14.39
CA LEU A 52 -21.11 -0.51 14.52
C LEU A 52 -20.67 0.33 15.72
N PHE A 53 -20.12 1.51 15.46
CA PHE A 53 -19.81 2.54 16.46
C PHE A 53 -21.03 3.42 16.65
N PHE A 54 -21.83 3.09 17.65
CA PHE A 54 -23.13 3.71 17.90
C PHE A 54 -23.02 4.85 18.91
N ARG A 55 -23.32 6.08 18.51
CA ARG A 55 -23.19 7.27 19.36
C ARG A 55 -24.19 7.28 20.52
N VAL A 56 -23.68 7.31 21.74
CA VAL A 56 -24.46 7.44 22.98
C VAL A 56 -23.80 8.49 23.87
N GLY A 57 -24.32 9.72 23.88
CA GLY A 57 -23.70 10.85 24.58
C GLY A 57 -22.28 11.12 24.06
N ASP A 58 -21.29 11.10 24.95
CA ASP A 58 -19.90 11.37 24.62
C ASP A 58 -19.10 10.11 24.22
N PHE A 59 -19.79 8.97 24.01
CA PHE A 59 -19.16 7.70 23.67
C PHE A 59 -19.70 7.14 22.36
N TYR A 60 -18.86 6.36 21.67
CA TYR A 60 -19.30 5.33 20.74
C TYR A 60 -19.37 4.03 21.49
N GLU A 61 -20.56 3.46 21.59
CA GLU A 61 -20.81 2.18 22.24
C GLU A 61 -21.03 1.09 21.20
N MET A 62 -20.44 -0.06 21.41
CA MET A 62 -20.60 -1.27 20.61
C MET A 62 -21.33 -2.30 21.45
N PHE A 63 -22.22 -3.10 20.85
CA PHE A 63 -23.04 -4.07 21.56
C PHE A 63 -22.92 -5.47 20.94
N PHE A 64 -23.31 -6.48 21.71
CA PHE A 64 -23.39 -7.88 21.33
C PHE A 64 -22.05 -8.41 20.76
N ASP A 65 -22.07 -8.99 19.56
CA ASP A 65 -20.86 -9.57 18.94
C ASP A 65 -19.85 -8.50 18.50
N ASP A 66 -20.32 -7.30 18.14
CA ASP A 66 -19.42 -6.17 17.83
C ASP A 66 -18.64 -5.76 19.09
N ALA A 67 -19.28 -5.76 20.27
CA ALA A 67 -18.60 -5.46 21.53
C ALA A 67 -17.53 -6.50 21.87
N LYS A 68 -17.82 -7.79 21.68
CA LYS A 68 -16.84 -8.87 21.91
C LYS A 68 -15.63 -8.72 21.00
N LYS A 69 -15.87 -8.56 19.67
CA LYS A 69 -14.82 -8.36 18.69
C LYS A 69 -13.98 -7.12 19.00
N ALA A 70 -14.62 -5.98 19.23
CA ALA A 70 -13.92 -4.73 19.52
C ALA A 70 -13.16 -4.80 20.85
N SER A 71 -13.72 -5.48 21.88
CA SER A 71 -13.02 -5.70 23.16
C SER A 71 -11.73 -6.49 22.97
N ASP A 72 -11.78 -7.59 22.22
CA ASP A 72 -10.63 -8.47 21.96
C ASP A 72 -9.57 -7.79 21.10
N GLU A 73 -10.00 -7.05 20.04
CA GLU A 73 -9.08 -6.45 19.07
C GLU A 73 -8.45 -5.14 19.56
N LEU A 74 -9.13 -4.42 20.46
CA LEU A 74 -8.72 -3.10 20.93
C LEU A 74 -8.26 -3.09 22.39
N ASP A 75 -8.28 -4.24 23.08
CA ASP A 75 -8.00 -4.37 24.52
C ASP A 75 -8.94 -3.51 25.38
N LEU A 76 -10.24 -3.47 25.05
CA LEU A 76 -11.24 -2.71 25.78
C LEU A 76 -11.93 -3.57 26.83
N THR A 77 -12.31 -2.96 27.96
CA THR A 77 -13.07 -3.65 28.99
C THR A 77 -14.47 -3.97 28.49
N LEU A 78 -14.81 -5.27 28.42
CA LEU A 78 -16.17 -5.73 28.13
C LEU A 78 -17.04 -5.59 29.37
N THR A 79 -18.13 -4.84 29.25
CA THR A 79 -19.13 -4.60 30.28
C THR A 79 -20.51 -5.07 29.82
N GLY A 80 -21.56 -4.79 30.59
CA GLY A 80 -22.93 -5.11 30.21
C GLY A 80 -23.85 -3.91 30.37
N LYS A 81 -24.71 -3.65 29.38
CA LYS A 81 -25.74 -2.61 29.41
C LYS A 81 -27.14 -3.25 29.51
N ASP A 82 -27.99 -2.64 30.30
CA ASP A 82 -29.41 -3.04 30.36
C ASP A 82 -30.07 -2.74 29.01
N CYS A 83 -30.66 -3.77 28.42
CA CYS A 83 -31.29 -3.71 27.09
C CYS A 83 -32.79 -3.99 27.14
N GLY A 84 -33.37 -4.20 28.34
CA GLY A 84 -34.78 -4.60 28.54
C GLY A 84 -35.01 -6.10 28.50
N MET A 85 -33.95 -6.93 28.43
CA MET A 85 -34.00 -8.39 28.59
C MET A 85 -33.47 -8.80 29.98
N GLU A 86 -33.70 -10.05 30.39
CA GLU A 86 -33.17 -10.58 31.64
C GLU A 86 -31.65 -10.55 31.72
N GLU A 87 -30.97 -10.79 30.59
CA GLU A 87 -29.53 -10.71 30.48
C GLU A 87 -29.09 -9.34 29.92
N ARG A 88 -28.04 -8.78 30.49
CA ARG A 88 -27.44 -7.53 30.02
C ARG A 88 -26.73 -7.75 28.67
N ALA A 89 -26.94 -6.86 27.72
CA ALA A 89 -26.21 -6.92 26.44
C ALA A 89 -24.71 -6.66 26.68
N PRO A 90 -23.81 -7.54 26.19
CA PRO A 90 -22.36 -7.23 26.15
C PRO A 90 -22.12 -5.89 25.51
N MET A 91 -21.29 -5.03 26.13
CA MET A 91 -21.02 -3.69 25.67
C MET A 91 -19.56 -3.30 25.96
N CYS A 92 -18.92 -2.63 25.02
CA CYS A 92 -17.74 -1.82 25.25
C CYS A 92 -17.93 -0.45 24.61
N GLY A 93 -17.12 0.54 24.99
CA GLY A 93 -17.26 1.89 24.48
C GLY A 93 -15.96 2.66 24.50
N ILE A 94 -15.86 3.65 23.63
CA ILE A 94 -14.72 4.57 23.49
C ILE A 94 -15.22 6.00 23.46
N PRO A 95 -14.45 6.98 23.97
CA PRO A 95 -14.80 8.39 23.82
C PRO A 95 -14.83 8.79 22.34
N TYR A 96 -15.86 9.53 21.92
CA TYR A 96 -16.02 9.86 20.50
C TYR A 96 -14.89 10.72 19.94
N HIS A 97 -14.31 11.61 20.76
CA HIS A 97 -13.23 12.51 20.34
C HIS A 97 -11.89 11.80 20.13
N SER A 98 -11.73 10.56 20.59
CA SER A 98 -10.52 9.75 20.42
C SER A 98 -10.74 8.52 19.54
N CYS A 99 -11.86 8.42 18.84
CA CYS A 99 -12.25 7.23 18.09
C CYS A 99 -11.30 6.88 16.92
N GLU A 100 -10.66 7.89 16.31
CA GLU A 100 -9.80 7.69 15.13
C GLU A 100 -8.70 6.65 15.36
N SER A 101 -8.03 6.69 16.51
CA SER A 101 -6.96 5.73 16.82
C SER A 101 -7.47 4.29 16.99
N TYR A 102 -8.69 4.12 17.46
CA TYR A 102 -9.33 2.80 17.60
C TYR A 102 -9.85 2.29 16.25
N ILE A 103 -10.43 3.17 15.43
CA ILE A 103 -10.86 2.87 14.08
C ILE A 103 -9.64 2.44 13.25
N ALA A 104 -8.53 3.17 13.33
CA ALA A 104 -7.28 2.83 12.64
C ALA A 104 -6.84 1.39 12.93
N ARG A 105 -6.81 0.97 14.20
CA ARG A 105 -6.42 -0.38 14.62
C ARG A 105 -7.35 -1.47 14.06
N LEU A 106 -8.66 -1.22 14.00
CA LEU A 106 -9.62 -2.15 13.42
C LEU A 106 -9.49 -2.25 11.91
N VAL A 107 -9.39 -1.12 11.24
CA VAL A 107 -9.28 -1.05 9.78
C VAL A 107 -7.95 -1.65 9.30
N GLU A 108 -6.85 -1.44 10.03
CA GLU A 108 -5.55 -2.07 9.74
C GLU A 108 -5.61 -3.61 9.82
N LYS A 109 -6.45 -4.15 10.70
CA LYS A 109 -6.73 -5.59 10.81
C LYS A 109 -7.76 -6.10 9.79
N GLY A 110 -8.27 -5.23 8.91
CA GLY A 110 -9.21 -5.58 7.84
C GLY A 110 -10.69 -5.49 8.22
N TYR A 111 -11.03 -4.97 9.40
CA TYR A 111 -12.43 -4.76 9.79
C TYR A 111 -13.01 -3.51 9.14
N LYS A 112 -14.32 -3.54 8.84
CA LYS A 112 -15.10 -2.37 8.46
C LYS A 112 -15.75 -1.77 9.69
N VAL A 113 -15.78 -0.43 9.77
CA VAL A 113 -16.35 0.30 10.89
C VAL A 113 -17.43 1.25 10.39
N ALA A 114 -18.67 1.07 10.85
CA ALA A 114 -19.79 1.94 10.55
C ALA A 114 -19.96 2.98 11.66
N ILE A 115 -19.84 4.25 11.30
CA ILE A 115 -20.00 5.39 12.24
C ILE A 115 -21.46 5.82 12.25
N CYS A 116 -22.10 5.65 13.37
CA CYS A 116 -23.49 6.00 13.59
C CYS A 116 -23.60 7.22 14.53
N GLU A 117 -24.05 8.33 14.00
CA GLU A 117 -24.19 9.62 14.70
C GLU A 117 -25.66 9.98 14.97
N GLN A 118 -25.85 10.89 15.91
CA GLN A 118 -27.13 11.51 16.18
C GLN A 118 -27.43 12.54 15.08
N VAL A 119 -28.51 12.33 14.32
CA VAL A 119 -28.94 13.23 13.23
C VAL A 119 -29.94 14.29 13.69
N GLU A 120 -30.45 14.14 14.94
CA GLU A 120 -31.35 15.09 15.61
C GLU A 120 -30.63 15.76 16.79
N ASP A 121 -30.89 17.04 17.04
CA ASP A 121 -30.36 17.71 18.23
C ASP A 121 -31.00 17.10 19.50
N PRO A 122 -30.23 16.54 20.42
CA PRO A 122 -30.74 15.96 21.68
C PRO A 122 -31.58 16.95 22.51
N LYS A 123 -31.38 18.27 22.36
CA LYS A 123 -32.10 19.32 23.08
C LYS A 123 -33.52 19.56 22.54
N THR A 124 -33.76 19.27 21.26
CA THR A 124 -35.04 19.48 20.57
C THR A 124 -35.87 18.21 20.44
N ALA A 125 -35.24 17.04 20.58
CA ALA A 125 -35.87 15.74 20.44
C ALA A 125 -36.94 15.49 21.50
N LYS A 126 -38.18 15.34 21.09
CA LYS A 126 -39.31 15.03 21.98
C LYS A 126 -39.40 13.55 22.40
N LYS A 127 -38.60 12.68 21.75
CA LYS A 127 -38.53 11.22 21.93
C LYS A 127 -37.09 10.78 21.93
N LEU A 128 -36.82 9.50 21.60
CA LEU A 128 -35.49 8.99 21.41
C LEU A 128 -34.85 9.73 20.23
N VAL A 129 -33.64 10.27 20.41
CA VAL A 129 -32.83 10.94 19.39
C VAL A 129 -32.63 9.99 18.21
N ASP A 130 -32.91 10.43 17.01
CA ASP A 130 -32.71 9.60 15.83
C ASP A 130 -31.22 9.53 15.46
N ARG A 131 -30.82 8.35 14.96
CA ARG A 131 -29.42 8.07 14.63
C ARG A 131 -29.36 7.39 13.27
N ASP A 132 -28.38 7.75 12.51
CA ASP A 132 -28.11 7.13 11.20
C ASP A 132 -26.60 6.95 10.99
N ILE A 133 -26.24 6.07 10.03
CA ILE A 133 -24.85 5.91 9.61
C ILE A 133 -24.49 7.09 8.73
N ILE A 134 -23.49 7.83 9.18
CA ILE A 134 -22.93 8.94 8.43
C ILE A 134 -21.80 8.50 7.51
N ARG A 135 -21.14 7.37 7.82
CA ARG A 135 -20.03 6.83 7.03
C ARG A 135 -19.70 5.40 7.43
N VAL A 136 -19.24 4.60 6.46
CA VAL A 136 -18.62 3.31 6.69
C VAL A 136 -17.15 3.40 6.28
N ILE A 137 -16.25 3.19 7.22
CA ILE A 137 -14.79 3.21 6.98
C ILE A 137 -14.33 1.79 6.75
N THR A 138 -13.70 1.56 5.59
CA THR A 138 -13.14 0.27 5.19
C THR A 138 -11.66 0.42 4.85
N PRO A 139 -10.86 -0.65 4.75
CA PRO A 139 -9.44 -0.54 4.45
C PRO A 139 -9.11 0.27 3.19
N GLY A 140 -9.98 0.22 2.16
CA GLY A 140 -9.81 0.93 0.89
C GLY A 140 -10.44 2.33 0.84
N THR A 141 -11.24 2.73 1.84
CA THR A 141 -11.98 4.02 1.83
C THR A 141 -11.54 5.00 2.91
N VAL A 142 -10.39 4.76 3.52
CA VAL A 142 -9.79 5.66 4.53
C VAL A 142 -9.39 6.99 3.88
N ILE A 143 -9.74 8.11 4.54
CA ILE A 143 -9.34 9.47 4.15
C ILE A 143 -8.68 10.25 5.29
N GLU A 144 -8.68 9.72 6.50
CA GLU A 144 -8.11 10.33 7.69
C GLU A 144 -6.57 10.20 7.67
N ASP A 145 -5.86 11.32 7.83
CA ASP A 145 -4.38 11.37 7.78
C ASP A 145 -3.73 10.47 8.83
N ALA A 146 -4.33 10.36 10.01
CA ALA A 146 -3.82 9.51 11.10
C ALA A 146 -3.77 8.01 10.75
N MET A 147 -4.53 7.59 9.73
CA MET A 147 -4.63 6.19 9.28
C MET A 147 -3.87 5.93 7.99
N LEU A 148 -3.28 6.95 7.38
CA LEU A 148 -2.63 6.89 6.07
C LEU A 148 -1.12 7.13 6.20
N ASP A 149 -0.34 6.41 5.37
CA ASP A 149 1.07 6.71 5.16
C ASP A 149 1.18 7.91 4.19
N GLU A 150 1.97 8.93 4.55
CA GLU A 150 2.17 10.11 3.70
C GLU A 150 2.76 9.77 2.32
N GLY A 151 3.65 8.79 2.28
CA GLY A 151 4.42 8.41 1.08
C GLY A 151 3.82 7.25 0.29
N LYS A 152 2.60 6.79 0.65
CA LYS A 152 1.93 5.69 -0.04
C LYS A 152 0.49 6.03 -0.35
N ASN A 153 0.03 5.56 -1.50
CA ASN A 153 -1.39 5.56 -1.84
C ASN A 153 -2.11 4.42 -1.11
N ASN A 154 -3.40 4.63 -0.83
CA ASN A 154 -4.28 3.66 -0.20
C ASN A 154 -5.31 3.16 -1.21
N TYR A 155 -4.91 2.19 -2.04
CA TYR A 155 -5.75 1.76 -3.15
C TYR A 155 -6.90 0.85 -2.73
N LEU A 156 -8.10 1.20 -3.20
CA LEU A 156 -9.26 0.35 -3.37
C LEU A 156 -9.23 -0.18 -4.80
N ALA A 157 -9.30 -1.49 -5.01
CA ALA A 157 -9.36 -2.09 -6.33
C ALA A 157 -10.75 -2.66 -6.63
N ALA A 158 -11.12 -2.70 -7.91
CA ALA A 158 -12.26 -3.49 -8.39
C ALA A 158 -11.86 -4.35 -9.59
N ILE A 159 -12.37 -5.58 -9.62
CA ILE A 159 -12.13 -6.56 -10.68
C ILE A 159 -13.48 -6.87 -11.34
N ALA A 160 -13.65 -6.47 -12.60
CA ALA A 160 -14.85 -6.73 -13.39
C ALA A 160 -14.55 -7.71 -14.51
N LEU A 161 -15.25 -8.87 -14.53
CA LEU A 161 -15.18 -9.86 -15.59
C LEU A 161 -16.42 -9.71 -16.49
N THR A 162 -16.20 -9.31 -17.73
CA THR A 162 -17.21 -9.13 -18.77
C THR A 162 -16.87 -9.97 -19.99
N GLU A 163 -17.69 -9.93 -21.04
CA GLU A 163 -17.43 -10.69 -22.27
C GLU A 163 -16.21 -10.18 -23.06
N ASP A 164 -15.89 -8.88 -22.95
CA ASP A 164 -14.75 -8.25 -23.62
C ASP A 164 -13.41 -8.50 -22.90
N GLY A 165 -13.46 -9.02 -21.64
CA GLY A 165 -12.28 -9.31 -20.86
C GLY A 165 -12.40 -8.94 -19.40
N VAL A 166 -11.26 -8.58 -18.81
CA VAL A 166 -11.14 -8.20 -17.38
C VAL A 166 -10.76 -6.75 -17.26
N GLY A 167 -11.63 -5.96 -16.62
CA GLY A 167 -11.34 -4.57 -16.24
C GLY A 167 -10.84 -4.48 -14.82
N LEU A 168 -9.82 -3.65 -14.61
CA LEU A 168 -9.29 -3.28 -13.30
C LEU A 168 -9.42 -1.79 -13.07
N CYS A 169 -9.86 -1.43 -11.89
CA CYS A 169 -9.89 -0.06 -11.41
C CYS A 169 -9.15 0.00 -10.07
N PHE A 170 -8.16 0.88 -9.96
CA PHE A 170 -7.44 1.16 -8.72
C PHE A 170 -7.68 2.61 -8.35
N THR A 171 -8.27 2.86 -7.20
CA THR A 171 -8.65 4.22 -6.78
C THR A 171 -8.13 4.47 -5.36
N ASP A 172 -7.48 5.61 -5.18
CA ASP A 172 -7.17 6.14 -3.84
C ASP A 172 -8.24 7.16 -3.45
N ALA A 173 -9.13 6.76 -2.53
CA ALA A 173 -10.21 7.62 -2.06
C ALA A 173 -9.68 8.89 -1.36
N SER A 174 -8.45 8.88 -0.82
CA SER A 174 -7.86 10.01 -0.09
C SER A 174 -7.29 11.09 -1.01
N THR A 175 -6.91 10.75 -2.25
CA THR A 175 -6.35 11.68 -3.24
C THR A 175 -7.28 11.96 -4.42
N GLY A 176 -8.28 11.09 -4.61
CA GLY A 176 -9.18 11.15 -5.77
C GLY A 176 -8.56 10.63 -7.06
N GLU A 177 -7.40 9.95 -6.98
CA GLU A 177 -6.71 9.34 -8.11
C GLU A 177 -7.33 8.00 -8.48
N CYS A 178 -7.49 7.74 -9.78
CA CYS A 178 -8.08 6.52 -10.29
C CYS A 178 -7.31 6.04 -11.53
N HIS A 179 -6.86 4.79 -11.51
CA HIS A 179 -6.15 4.14 -12.61
C HIS A 179 -7.03 3.02 -13.18
N LEU A 180 -7.21 3.02 -14.50
CA LEU A 180 -8.06 2.09 -15.22
C LEU A 180 -7.26 1.34 -16.28
N THR A 181 -7.40 0.03 -16.29
CA THR A 181 -6.86 -0.82 -17.35
C THR A 181 -7.79 -1.99 -17.66
N SER A 182 -7.55 -2.68 -18.76
CA SER A 182 -8.28 -3.90 -19.12
C SER A 182 -7.39 -4.88 -19.88
N PHE A 183 -7.68 -6.16 -19.71
CA PHE A 183 -7.00 -7.26 -20.36
C PHE A 183 -8.00 -8.10 -21.15
N PRO A 184 -7.63 -8.64 -22.33
CA PRO A 184 -8.48 -9.54 -23.09
C PRO A 184 -8.85 -10.78 -22.30
N ALA A 185 -9.96 -11.44 -22.68
CA ALA A 185 -10.45 -12.64 -21.99
C ALA A 185 -9.46 -13.83 -22.02
N ASP A 186 -8.51 -13.84 -22.96
CA ASP A 186 -7.50 -14.87 -23.08
C ASP A 186 -6.26 -14.57 -22.24
N ASN A 187 -5.89 -15.48 -21.34
CA ASN A 187 -4.64 -15.43 -20.55
C ASN A 187 -4.45 -14.19 -19.61
N TYR A 188 -5.54 -13.61 -19.11
CA TYR A 188 -5.47 -12.42 -18.26
C TYR A 188 -4.91 -12.66 -16.85
N ASN A 189 -4.88 -13.91 -16.34
CA ASN A 189 -4.55 -14.18 -14.93
C ASN A 189 -3.20 -13.63 -14.50
N SER A 190 -2.13 -13.85 -15.28
CA SER A 190 -0.79 -13.33 -14.94
C SER A 190 -0.77 -11.80 -14.96
N ALA A 191 -1.34 -11.16 -15.98
CA ALA A 191 -1.36 -9.70 -16.10
C ALA A 191 -2.19 -9.04 -14.99
N VAL A 192 -3.35 -9.62 -14.63
CA VAL A 192 -4.17 -9.15 -13.51
C VAL A 192 -3.43 -9.31 -12.18
N SER A 193 -2.75 -10.45 -11.99
CA SER A 193 -1.94 -10.70 -10.80
C SER A 193 -0.80 -9.70 -10.66
N ASP A 194 -0.09 -9.42 -11.74
CA ASP A 194 1.01 -8.43 -11.75
C ASP A 194 0.51 -7.02 -11.39
N GLU A 195 -0.65 -6.59 -11.93
CA GLU A 195 -1.23 -5.29 -11.60
C GLU A 195 -1.70 -5.21 -10.14
N LEU A 196 -2.38 -6.25 -9.64
CA LEU A 196 -2.80 -6.31 -8.24
C LEU A 196 -1.59 -6.26 -7.30
N LEU A 197 -0.51 -6.96 -7.64
CA LEU A 197 0.72 -6.95 -6.86
C LEU A 197 1.44 -5.60 -6.93
N ARG A 198 1.44 -4.95 -8.10
CA ARG A 198 2.04 -3.61 -8.31
C ARG A 198 1.34 -2.53 -7.49
N PHE A 199 0.01 -2.47 -7.54
CA PHE A 199 -0.77 -1.48 -6.80
C PHE A 199 -0.94 -1.84 -5.32
N ALA A 200 -0.79 -3.12 -4.96
CA ALA A 200 -0.93 -3.65 -3.60
C ALA A 200 -2.16 -3.08 -2.86
N PRO A 201 -3.38 -3.25 -3.41
CA PRO A 201 -4.58 -2.64 -2.86
C PRO A 201 -4.87 -3.12 -1.44
N ARG A 202 -5.41 -2.23 -0.61
CA ARG A 202 -5.84 -2.54 0.75
C ARG A 202 -7.20 -3.21 0.81
N GLU A 203 -8.01 -3.01 -0.21
CA GLU A 203 -9.31 -3.65 -0.37
C GLU A 203 -9.59 -3.93 -1.85
N ILE A 204 -10.22 -5.08 -2.13
CA ILE A 204 -10.52 -5.54 -3.48
C ILE A 204 -12.02 -5.83 -3.58
N LEU A 205 -12.71 -5.12 -4.45
CA LEU A 205 -14.10 -5.39 -4.78
C LEU A 205 -14.17 -6.47 -5.87
N ALA A 206 -14.90 -7.53 -5.62
CA ALA A 206 -15.09 -8.63 -6.56
C ALA A 206 -16.55 -9.04 -6.60
N ALA A 207 -17.01 -9.47 -7.79
CA ALA A 207 -18.37 -9.98 -7.95
C ALA A 207 -18.53 -11.34 -7.24
N ASP A 208 -19.70 -11.62 -6.67
CA ASP A 208 -20.04 -12.91 -6.06
C ASP A 208 -19.77 -14.10 -6.98
N SER A 209 -19.90 -13.89 -8.30
CA SER A 209 -19.64 -14.91 -9.33
C SER A 209 -18.15 -15.12 -9.63
N LEU A 210 -17.23 -14.33 -9.10
CA LEU A 210 -15.79 -14.40 -9.44
C LEU A 210 -15.21 -15.80 -9.23
N LYS A 211 -15.49 -16.40 -8.08
CA LYS A 211 -15.04 -17.76 -7.75
C LYS A 211 -15.49 -18.81 -8.76
N ALA A 212 -16.73 -18.68 -9.29
CA ALA A 212 -17.26 -19.60 -10.27
C ALA A 212 -16.72 -19.35 -11.68
N LYS A 213 -16.40 -18.07 -12.01
CA LYS A 213 -15.90 -17.68 -13.33
C LYS A 213 -14.40 -17.87 -13.50
N SER A 214 -13.61 -17.67 -12.44
CA SER A 214 -12.15 -17.78 -12.45
C SER A 214 -11.63 -18.32 -11.12
N ALA A 215 -11.54 -19.65 -10.99
CA ALA A 215 -11.03 -20.31 -9.79
C ALA A 215 -9.57 -19.93 -9.52
N ALA A 216 -8.73 -19.87 -10.57
CA ALA A 216 -7.30 -19.52 -10.45
C ALA A 216 -7.09 -18.10 -9.89
N LEU A 217 -7.85 -17.12 -10.39
CA LEU A 217 -7.77 -15.75 -9.87
C LEU A 217 -8.28 -15.67 -8.42
N TRP A 218 -9.32 -16.43 -8.10
CA TRP A 218 -9.82 -16.50 -6.72
C TRP A 218 -8.80 -17.10 -5.76
N GLU A 219 -8.14 -18.20 -6.10
CA GLU A 219 -7.07 -18.81 -5.32
C GLU A 219 -5.90 -17.82 -5.12
N PHE A 220 -5.46 -17.18 -6.19
CA PHE A 220 -4.43 -16.15 -6.12
C PHE A 220 -4.78 -15.03 -5.14
N LEU A 221 -6.03 -14.53 -5.15
CA LEU A 221 -6.48 -13.48 -4.21
C LEU A 221 -6.44 -13.96 -2.76
N GLN A 222 -6.83 -15.22 -2.50
CA GLN A 222 -6.82 -15.78 -1.14
C GLN A 222 -5.41 -16.05 -0.62
N GLU A 223 -4.47 -16.42 -1.48
CA GLU A 223 -3.10 -16.77 -1.10
C GLU A 223 -2.20 -15.53 -0.92
N ASN A 224 -2.35 -14.54 -1.81
CA ASN A 224 -1.38 -13.44 -1.89
C ASN A 224 -1.87 -12.13 -1.26
N PHE A 225 -3.18 -11.92 -1.13
CA PHE A 225 -3.74 -10.72 -0.56
C PHE A 225 -4.33 -10.99 0.82
N LYS A 226 -3.66 -10.47 1.85
CA LYS A 226 -4.26 -10.34 3.19
C LYS A 226 -5.29 -9.20 3.24
N ALA A 227 -5.43 -8.45 2.14
CA ALA A 227 -6.43 -7.40 2.02
C ALA A 227 -7.83 -7.99 2.10
N ALA A 228 -8.78 -7.24 2.64
CA ALA A 228 -10.17 -7.64 2.68
C ALA A 228 -10.73 -7.71 1.25
N VAL A 229 -11.01 -8.92 0.76
CA VAL A 229 -11.76 -9.11 -0.47
C VAL A 229 -13.23 -8.92 -0.14
N THR A 230 -13.81 -7.82 -0.63
CA THR A 230 -15.22 -7.49 -0.44
C THR A 230 -16.03 -8.02 -1.62
N LEU A 231 -16.83 -9.05 -1.36
CA LEU A 231 -17.76 -9.58 -2.36
C LEU A 231 -18.95 -8.63 -2.53
N ARG A 232 -19.31 -8.38 -3.78
CA ARG A 232 -20.44 -7.52 -4.15
C ARG A 232 -21.40 -8.26 -5.07
N PRO A 233 -22.69 -7.95 -5.01
CA PRO A 233 -23.66 -8.48 -5.96
C PRO A 233 -23.21 -8.24 -7.42
N ASN A 234 -23.48 -9.18 -8.29
CA ASN A 234 -23.08 -9.09 -9.70
C ASN A 234 -23.58 -7.81 -10.39
N ASP A 235 -24.70 -7.28 -9.95
CA ASP A 235 -25.31 -6.05 -10.48
C ASP A 235 -24.53 -4.77 -10.15
N ALA A 236 -23.64 -4.80 -9.16
CA ALA A 236 -22.72 -3.70 -8.89
C ALA A 236 -21.64 -3.53 -9.99
N PHE A 237 -21.44 -4.56 -10.82
CA PHE A 237 -20.54 -4.55 -11.96
C PHE A 237 -21.26 -4.47 -13.30
N ASP A 238 -22.58 -4.20 -13.31
CA ASP A 238 -23.36 -3.99 -14.53
C ASP A 238 -23.24 -2.52 -14.97
N PRO A 239 -22.56 -2.21 -16.09
CA PRO A 239 -22.39 -0.83 -16.55
C PRO A 239 -23.72 -0.09 -16.75
N LYS A 240 -24.78 -0.80 -17.13
CA LYS A 240 -26.11 -0.19 -17.34
C LYS A 240 -26.72 0.34 -16.05
N LYS A 241 -26.52 -0.35 -14.94
CA LYS A 241 -27.02 0.08 -13.63
C LYS A 241 -26.17 1.22 -13.02
N THR A 242 -24.94 1.34 -13.44
CA THR A 242 -24.03 2.39 -12.99
C THR A 242 -24.07 3.65 -13.85
N GLU A 243 -24.77 3.63 -14.98
CA GLU A 243 -24.85 4.76 -15.91
C GLU A 243 -25.38 6.03 -15.23
N GLU A 244 -26.39 5.94 -14.37
CA GLU A 244 -26.90 7.10 -13.59
C GLU A 244 -25.82 7.69 -12.68
N LEU A 245 -24.98 6.85 -12.06
CA LEU A 245 -23.87 7.31 -11.23
C LEU A 245 -22.79 7.98 -12.06
N PHE A 246 -22.50 7.49 -13.26
CA PHE A 246 -21.57 8.10 -14.19
C PHE A 246 -22.04 9.49 -14.65
N VAL A 247 -23.31 9.59 -15.04
CA VAL A 247 -23.91 10.89 -15.43
C VAL A 247 -23.87 11.88 -14.28
N LYS A 248 -24.18 11.42 -13.07
CA LYS A 248 -24.18 12.28 -11.88
C LYS A 248 -22.78 12.79 -11.52
N HIS A 249 -21.75 11.96 -11.71
CA HIS A 249 -20.40 12.25 -11.22
C HIS A 249 -19.47 12.85 -12.28
N PHE A 250 -19.42 12.27 -13.48
CA PHE A 250 -18.46 12.68 -14.53
C PHE A 250 -19.10 13.46 -15.70
N GLY A 251 -20.39 13.29 -15.95
CA GLY A 251 -20.98 13.61 -17.24
C GLY A 251 -20.62 12.55 -18.31
N ILE A 252 -21.52 12.32 -19.28
CA ILE A 252 -21.35 11.30 -20.32
C ILE A 252 -20.18 11.67 -21.26
N SER A 253 -20.02 12.94 -21.60
CA SER A 253 -18.97 13.47 -22.46
C SER A 253 -17.56 13.21 -21.92
N GLU A 254 -17.35 13.30 -20.59
CA GLU A 254 -16.03 13.11 -20.00
C GLU A 254 -15.50 11.66 -20.09
N LEU A 255 -16.37 10.65 -20.06
CA LEU A 255 -15.98 9.25 -20.22
C LEU A 255 -15.60 8.93 -21.67
N GLU A 256 -16.39 9.43 -22.62
CA GLU A 256 -16.16 9.24 -24.06
C GLU A 256 -14.87 9.95 -24.50
N ASP A 257 -14.61 11.15 -24.00
CA ASP A 257 -13.39 11.92 -24.30
C ASP A 257 -12.11 11.22 -23.80
N ARG A 258 -12.24 10.38 -22.79
CA ARG A 258 -11.14 9.56 -22.24
C ARG A 258 -11.03 8.18 -22.87
N GLY A 259 -11.84 7.87 -23.87
CA GLY A 259 -11.84 6.57 -24.55
C GLY A 259 -12.35 5.42 -23.68
N ILE A 260 -13.22 5.71 -22.71
CA ILE A 260 -13.89 4.69 -21.88
C ILE A 260 -15.26 4.42 -22.49
N ASP A 261 -15.39 3.26 -23.15
CA ASP A 261 -16.69 2.77 -23.60
C ASP A 261 -17.51 2.38 -22.37
N LYS A 262 -18.77 2.88 -22.30
CA LYS A 262 -19.71 2.65 -21.20
C LYS A 262 -20.04 1.19 -20.97
N THR A 263 -19.90 0.34 -21.99
CA THR A 263 -20.19 -1.11 -21.90
C THR A 263 -18.96 -1.96 -21.59
N SER A 264 -17.77 -1.33 -21.52
CA SER A 264 -16.50 -2.03 -21.34
C SER A 264 -16.31 -2.56 -19.92
N SER A 265 -15.42 -3.55 -19.79
CA SER A 265 -14.98 -4.07 -18.49
C SER A 265 -14.35 -2.97 -17.61
N LYS A 266 -13.69 -1.96 -18.22
CA LYS A 266 -13.17 -0.78 -17.52
C LYS A 266 -14.30 0.04 -16.89
N ALA A 267 -15.36 0.31 -17.65
CA ALA A 267 -16.52 1.04 -17.13
C ALA A 267 -17.21 0.27 -15.98
N ALA A 268 -17.34 -1.07 -16.11
CA ALA A 268 -17.89 -1.92 -15.07
C ALA A 268 -17.07 -1.86 -13.77
N ALA A 269 -15.73 -1.90 -13.86
CA ALA A 269 -14.84 -1.81 -12.71
C ALA A 269 -14.90 -0.42 -12.07
N LEU A 270 -14.88 0.65 -12.86
CA LEU A 270 -15.03 2.03 -12.39
C LEU A 270 -16.37 2.26 -11.69
N GLY A 271 -17.47 1.75 -12.29
CA GLY A 271 -18.80 1.85 -11.72
C GLY A 271 -18.92 1.17 -10.36
N ALA A 272 -18.34 -0.01 -10.22
CA ALA A 272 -18.32 -0.73 -8.95
C ALA A 272 -17.61 0.08 -7.84
N VAL A 273 -16.46 0.72 -8.16
CA VAL A 273 -15.73 1.58 -7.22
C VAL A 273 -16.56 2.82 -6.86
N ILE A 274 -17.10 3.53 -7.84
CA ILE A 274 -17.89 4.76 -7.61
C ILE A 274 -19.13 4.43 -6.77
N GLY A 275 -19.85 3.38 -7.11
CA GLY A 275 -20.99 2.93 -6.33
C GLY A 275 -20.63 2.61 -4.88
N TYR A 276 -19.52 1.93 -4.67
CA TYR A 276 -19.03 1.59 -3.34
C TYR A 276 -18.62 2.83 -2.53
N LEU A 277 -17.95 3.80 -3.17
CA LEU A 277 -17.57 5.05 -2.50
C LEU A 277 -18.79 5.90 -2.11
N TYR A 278 -19.85 5.93 -2.93
CA TYR A 278 -21.10 6.58 -2.57
C TYR A 278 -21.83 5.89 -1.42
N GLU A 279 -21.84 4.54 -1.43
CA GLU A 279 -22.47 3.76 -0.36
C GLU A 279 -21.74 3.94 0.98
N THR A 280 -20.41 3.93 0.97
CA THR A 280 -19.59 4.03 2.17
C THR A 280 -19.45 5.48 2.67
N GLY A 281 -19.33 6.44 1.76
CA GLY A 281 -19.16 7.86 2.09
C GLY A 281 -20.42 8.55 2.61
N ARG A 282 -21.60 8.13 2.15
CA ARG A 282 -22.92 8.69 2.55
C ARG A 282 -23.11 10.22 2.36
N THR A 283 -22.12 10.93 1.82
CA THR A 283 -22.10 12.39 1.68
C THR A 283 -22.72 12.90 0.38
N GLY A 284 -23.05 12.01 -0.53
CA GLY A 284 -23.56 12.39 -1.87
C GLY A 284 -22.49 12.97 -2.81
N SER A 285 -21.25 13.08 -2.38
CA SER A 285 -20.10 13.54 -3.17
C SER A 285 -18.90 12.65 -2.94
N ILE A 286 -18.06 12.47 -3.97
CA ILE A 286 -16.80 11.75 -3.90
C ILE A 286 -15.71 12.57 -4.61
N SER A 287 -14.44 12.37 -4.23
CA SER A 287 -13.29 13.14 -4.72
C SER A 287 -12.68 12.60 -6.02
N VAL A 288 -13.16 11.48 -6.56
CA VAL A 288 -12.58 10.79 -7.73
C VAL A 288 -12.83 11.57 -9.01
N ASN A 289 -11.84 12.32 -9.49
CA ASN A 289 -11.91 13.10 -10.73
C ASN A 289 -10.69 12.90 -11.65
N LYS A 290 -9.56 12.45 -11.11
CA LYS A 290 -8.33 12.22 -11.85
C LYS A 290 -8.30 10.77 -12.33
N ILE A 291 -8.81 10.54 -13.55
CA ILE A 291 -8.83 9.22 -14.16
C ILE A 291 -7.67 9.08 -15.15
N ASP A 292 -6.82 8.11 -14.91
CA ASP A 292 -5.72 7.68 -15.77
C ASP A 292 -6.08 6.34 -16.42
N VAL A 293 -6.30 6.35 -17.73
CA VAL A 293 -6.58 5.14 -18.51
C VAL A 293 -5.29 4.72 -19.18
N TYR A 294 -4.76 3.58 -18.79
CA TYR A 294 -3.48 3.09 -19.27
C TYR A 294 -3.58 1.67 -19.85
N THR A 295 -2.55 1.29 -20.59
CA THR A 295 -2.34 -0.07 -21.08
C THR A 295 -1.02 -0.61 -20.54
N ASP A 296 -0.92 -1.93 -20.39
CA ASP A 296 0.30 -2.63 -19.96
C ASP A 296 1.54 -2.27 -20.80
N LYS A 297 1.32 -1.89 -22.09
CA LYS A 297 2.38 -1.51 -23.02
C LYS A 297 2.99 -0.11 -22.83
N GLN A 298 2.45 0.69 -21.90
CA GLN A 298 2.99 2.04 -21.62
C GLN A 298 4.17 2.01 -20.64
N PHE A 299 4.22 0.97 -19.78
CA PHE A 299 5.20 0.85 -18.72
C PHE A 299 6.01 -0.43 -18.85
N MET A 300 7.28 -0.37 -18.41
CA MET A 300 8.12 -1.54 -18.24
C MET A 300 7.47 -2.52 -17.25
N ARG A 301 7.38 -3.78 -17.63
CA ARG A 301 6.88 -4.82 -16.75
C ARG A 301 7.90 -5.14 -15.66
N LEU A 302 7.48 -5.05 -14.42
CA LEU A 302 8.21 -5.44 -13.22
C LEU A 302 7.32 -6.41 -12.44
N ASP A 303 7.72 -7.66 -12.32
CA ASP A 303 7.04 -8.61 -11.46
C ASP A 303 7.40 -8.38 -9.98
N MET A 304 6.65 -9.00 -9.07
CA MET A 304 6.93 -8.91 -7.63
C MET A 304 8.33 -9.39 -7.26
N THR A 305 8.84 -10.37 -7.97
CA THR A 305 10.18 -10.90 -7.75
C THR A 305 11.23 -9.85 -8.09
N ALA A 306 11.06 -9.12 -9.19
CA ALA A 306 11.95 -8.02 -9.56
C ALA A 306 11.86 -6.85 -8.59
N LEU A 307 10.64 -6.40 -8.23
CA LEU A 307 10.44 -5.32 -7.25
C LEU A 307 11.14 -5.63 -5.91
N ARG A 308 10.99 -6.87 -5.43
CA ARG A 308 11.58 -7.36 -4.17
C ARG A 308 13.10 -7.55 -4.28
N ASN A 309 13.58 -8.25 -5.32
CA ASN A 309 14.99 -8.58 -5.48
C ASN A 309 15.86 -7.36 -5.76
N LEU A 310 15.34 -6.34 -6.45
CA LEU A 310 16.01 -5.08 -6.69
C LEU A 310 15.86 -4.10 -5.53
N GLU A 311 15.06 -4.43 -4.50
CA GLU A 311 14.81 -3.59 -3.33
C GLU A 311 14.43 -2.16 -3.71
N LEU A 312 13.44 -2.01 -4.62
CA LEU A 312 13.11 -0.72 -5.19
C LEU A 312 12.49 0.23 -4.16
N THR A 313 11.51 -0.22 -3.39
CA THR A 313 10.77 0.62 -2.43
C THR A 313 11.05 0.30 -0.98
N GLU A 314 11.42 -0.97 -0.69
CA GLU A 314 11.76 -1.46 0.65
C GLU A 314 12.78 -2.58 0.58
N THR A 315 13.52 -2.81 1.66
CA THR A 315 14.51 -3.90 1.74
C THR A 315 13.83 -5.25 1.94
N MET A 316 14.39 -6.31 1.36
CA MET A 316 13.86 -7.68 1.47
C MET A 316 13.74 -8.16 2.92
N ARG A 317 14.78 -7.89 3.72
CA ARG A 317 14.94 -8.49 5.06
C ARG A 317 14.15 -7.75 6.14
N THR A 318 14.19 -6.42 6.16
CA THR A 318 13.63 -5.61 7.24
C THR A 318 12.38 -4.85 6.86
N LYS A 319 11.95 -4.95 5.59
CA LYS A 319 10.80 -4.18 5.06
C LYS A 319 10.89 -2.68 5.33
N SER A 320 12.12 -2.17 5.39
CA SER A 320 12.42 -0.76 5.65
C SER A 320 12.68 -0.01 4.36
N LYS A 321 12.23 1.24 4.28
CA LYS A 321 12.58 2.16 3.20
C LYS A 321 14.10 2.41 3.15
N ARG A 322 14.75 2.52 4.32
CA ARG A 322 16.20 2.76 4.39
C ARG A 322 16.98 1.56 3.83
N GLY A 323 17.78 1.79 2.83
CA GLY A 323 18.53 0.77 2.10
C GLY A 323 17.86 0.34 0.80
N SER A 324 16.71 0.91 0.41
CA SER A 324 16.08 0.71 -0.89
C SER A 324 16.51 1.77 -1.91
N LEU A 325 16.16 1.59 -3.20
CA LEU A 325 16.39 2.60 -4.23
C LEU A 325 15.58 3.88 -3.93
N LEU A 326 14.33 3.73 -3.50
CA LEU A 326 13.48 4.85 -3.10
C LEU A 326 14.13 5.68 -1.98
N TRP A 327 14.81 5.06 -1.02
CA TRP A 327 15.53 5.80 0.02
C TRP A 327 16.64 6.70 -0.53
N VAL A 328 17.29 6.30 -1.61
CA VAL A 328 18.33 7.11 -2.27
C VAL A 328 17.72 8.28 -3.02
N LEU A 329 16.68 8.02 -3.81
CA LEU A 329 16.10 8.96 -4.77
C LEU A 329 15.09 9.94 -4.13
N ASP A 330 14.41 9.54 -3.06
CA ASP A 330 13.38 10.37 -2.43
C ASP A 330 13.99 11.38 -1.46
N ARG A 331 14.11 12.61 -1.95
CA ARG A 331 14.45 13.83 -1.21
C ARG A 331 13.32 14.87 -1.31
N THR A 332 12.15 14.43 -1.71
CA THR A 332 10.96 15.27 -1.87
C THR A 332 10.57 15.95 -0.54
N LYS A 333 9.92 17.09 -0.65
CA LYS A 333 9.46 17.89 0.50
C LYS A 333 7.98 17.70 0.80
N THR A 334 7.19 17.38 -0.23
CA THR A 334 5.75 17.25 -0.12
C THR A 334 5.32 15.79 -0.04
N ALA A 335 4.20 15.50 0.61
CA ALA A 335 3.61 14.16 0.64
C ALA A 335 3.20 13.70 -0.78
N MET A 336 2.69 14.62 -1.60
CA MET A 336 2.32 14.38 -2.99
C MET A 336 3.55 13.96 -3.82
N GLY A 337 4.70 14.64 -3.66
CA GLY A 337 5.96 14.28 -4.30
C GLY A 337 6.48 12.90 -3.85
N LYS A 338 6.35 12.57 -2.55
CA LYS A 338 6.71 11.23 -2.02
C LYS A 338 5.90 10.11 -2.69
N ARG A 339 4.61 10.31 -2.90
CA ARG A 339 3.74 9.35 -3.60
C ARG A 339 4.12 9.24 -5.07
N LEU A 340 4.36 10.36 -5.73
CA LEU A 340 4.67 10.38 -7.16
C LEU A 340 6.02 9.73 -7.49
N ILE A 341 7.08 9.99 -6.72
CA ILE A 341 8.40 9.36 -6.96
C ILE A 341 8.35 7.85 -6.75
N ARG A 342 7.55 7.37 -5.78
CA ARG A 342 7.27 5.94 -5.61
C ARG A 342 6.56 5.37 -6.84
N SER A 343 5.51 6.02 -7.30
CA SER A 343 4.75 5.61 -8.49
C SER A 343 5.65 5.56 -9.74
N TRP A 344 6.57 6.51 -9.91
CA TRP A 344 7.51 6.48 -11.03
C TRP A 344 8.48 5.30 -10.96
N LEU A 345 8.92 4.90 -9.77
CA LEU A 345 9.76 3.71 -9.59
C LEU A 345 9.02 2.41 -9.91
N GLU A 346 7.74 2.34 -9.56
CA GLU A 346 6.89 1.17 -9.79
C GLU A 346 6.37 1.08 -11.23
N LYS A 347 6.42 2.21 -12.00
CA LYS A 347 5.93 2.34 -13.38
C LYS A 347 6.97 2.99 -14.29
N PRO A 348 8.13 2.34 -14.59
CA PRO A 348 9.12 2.90 -15.51
C PRO A 348 8.54 3.00 -16.93
N LEU A 349 8.90 4.07 -17.65
CA LEU A 349 8.32 4.40 -18.95
C LEU A 349 8.90 3.57 -20.09
N LEU A 350 8.07 3.31 -21.11
CA LEU A 350 8.49 2.79 -22.42
C LEU A 350 8.46 3.88 -23.52
N ASN A 351 8.09 5.10 -23.17
CA ASN A 351 8.02 6.22 -24.09
C ASN A 351 9.27 7.11 -23.98
N ILE A 352 10.15 7.04 -24.97
CA ILE A 352 11.40 7.82 -25.02
C ILE A 352 11.14 9.33 -24.96
N THR A 353 10.05 9.81 -25.55
CA THR A 353 9.73 11.24 -25.55
C THR A 353 9.46 11.73 -24.13
N GLU A 354 8.69 10.99 -23.35
CA GLU A 354 8.40 11.32 -21.97
C GLU A 354 9.64 11.18 -21.07
N ILE A 355 10.46 10.14 -21.29
CA ILE A 355 11.74 9.97 -20.60
C ILE A 355 12.63 11.21 -20.84
N ASN A 356 12.77 11.64 -22.09
CA ASN A 356 13.57 12.80 -22.44
C ASN A 356 13.00 14.10 -21.88
N LEU A 357 11.67 14.26 -21.80
CA LEU A 357 11.04 15.42 -21.16
C LEU A 357 11.43 15.51 -19.68
N ARG A 358 11.39 14.40 -18.94
CA ARG A 358 11.84 14.35 -17.54
C ARG A 358 13.34 14.65 -17.43
N GLN A 359 14.17 14.03 -18.27
CA GLN A 359 15.62 14.25 -18.25
C GLN A 359 16.00 15.70 -18.55
N ASN A 360 15.33 16.35 -19.52
CA ASN A 360 15.56 17.77 -19.83
C ASN A 360 15.22 18.69 -18.64
N ALA A 361 14.13 18.37 -17.92
CA ALA A 361 13.76 19.13 -16.73
C ALA A 361 14.76 18.91 -15.57
N ILE A 362 15.23 17.68 -15.39
CA ILE A 362 16.26 17.37 -14.40
C ILE A 362 17.58 18.08 -14.74
N GLU A 363 17.97 18.11 -16.01
CA GLU A 363 19.19 18.78 -16.48
C GLU A 363 19.14 20.27 -16.18
N GLU A 364 18.06 20.97 -16.55
CA GLU A 364 17.88 22.39 -16.26
C GLU A 364 17.93 22.69 -14.76
N LEU A 365 17.30 21.82 -13.92
CA LEU A 365 17.35 21.93 -12.48
C LEU A 365 18.74 21.55 -11.88
N CYS A 366 19.54 20.75 -12.56
CA CYS A 366 20.93 20.50 -12.17
C CYS A 366 21.82 21.71 -12.43
N ASP A 367 21.63 22.34 -13.59
CA ASP A 367 22.44 23.50 -14.05
C ASP A 367 22.12 24.75 -13.22
N ASP A 368 20.83 24.99 -12.90
CA ASP A 368 20.40 26.10 -12.07
C ASP A 368 20.19 25.66 -10.61
N THR A 369 21.30 25.62 -9.89
CA THR A 369 21.30 25.20 -8.49
C THR A 369 20.54 26.18 -7.57
N ILE A 370 20.55 27.48 -7.90
CA ILE A 370 19.87 28.51 -7.11
C ILE A 370 18.36 28.34 -7.25
N MET A 371 17.87 28.30 -8.49
CA MET A 371 16.45 28.09 -8.76
C MET A 371 15.93 26.80 -8.08
N ARG A 372 16.68 25.70 -8.21
CA ARG A 372 16.32 24.43 -7.53
C ARG A 372 16.24 24.57 -6.03
N ALA A 373 17.20 25.24 -5.39
CA ALA A 373 17.25 25.43 -3.94
C ALA A 373 16.05 26.26 -3.45
N GLU A 374 15.76 27.38 -4.12
CA GLU A 374 14.64 28.28 -3.79
C GLU A 374 13.28 27.56 -3.97
N ILE A 375 13.11 26.81 -5.08
CA ILE A 375 11.91 25.98 -5.28
C ILE A 375 11.76 24.95 -4.15
N THR A 376 12.84 24.25 -3.79
CA THR A 376 12.82 23.24 -2.73
C THR A 376 12.46 23.85 -1.37
N GLU A 377 12.88 25.07 -1.09
CA GLU A 377 12.51 25.81 0.12
C GLU A 377 11.01 26.14 0.12
N GLN A 378 10.49 26.70 -0.96
CA GLN A 378 9.04 26.99 -1.08
C GLN A 378 8.20 25.72 -0.93
N LEU A 379 8.61 24.61 -1.56
CA LEU A 379 7.92 23.33 -1.45
C LEU A 379 7.90 22.76 -0.03
N SER A 380 8.84 23.11 0.83
CA SER A 380 8.89 22.64 2.22
C SER A 380 7.70 23.12 3.07
N GLY A 381 7.06 24.23 2.67
CA GLY A 381 5.86 24.78 3.30
C GLY A 381 4.54 24.21 2.74
N VAL A 382 4.59 23.49 1.63
CA VAL A 382 3.41 22.96 0.95
C VAL A 382 2.84 21.74 1.69
N ARG A 383 1.56 21.85 2.09
CA ARG A 383 0.81 20.76 2.71
C ARG A 383 0.21 19.82 1.67
N ASP A 384 -0.33 18.69 2.13
CA ASP A 384 -0.99 17.69 1.28
C ASP A 384 -2.37 18.18 0.79
N ILE A 385 -2.36 18.98 -0.26
CA ILE A 385 -3.58 19.56 -0.82
C ILE A 385 -4.53 18.48 -1.35
N GLU A 386 -4.00 17.40 -1.91
CA GLU A 386 -4.83 16.31 -2.44
C GLU A 386 -5.72 15.72 -1.35
N ARG A 387 -5.13 15.37 -0.19
CA ARG A 387 -5.87 14.81 0.93
C ARG A 387 -6.76 15.84 1.64
N ILE A 388 -6.29 17.07 1.77
CA ILE A 388 -7.11 18.13 2.37
C ILE A 388 -8.34 18.42 1.50
N MET A 389 -8.19 18.52 0.18
CA MET A 389 -9.33 18.72 -0.72
C MET A 389 -10.33 17.57 -0.68
N THR A 390 -9.87 16.36 -0.51
CA THR A 390 -10.76 15.22 -0.29
C THR A 390 -11.58 15.38 0.98
N LYS A 391 -10.99 15.79 2.10
CA LYS A 391 -11.74 16.10 3.34
C LYS A 391 -12.75 17.22 3.13
N VAL A 392 -12.43 18.23 2.31
CA VAL A 392 -13.35 19.32 1.96
C VAL A 392 -14.58 18.77 1.23
N VAL A 393 -14.38 17.91 0.23
CA VAL A 393 -15.46 17.29 -0.56
C VAL A 393 -16.32 16.35 0.32
N TYR A 394 -15.71 15.57 1.20
CA TYR A 394 -16.42 14.68 2.13
C TYR A 394 -17.02 15.41 3.34
N LYS A 395 -16.93 16.72 3.39
CA LYS A 395 -17.44 17.57 4.49
C LYS A 395 -16.83 17.25 5.87
N THR A 396 -15.62 16.67 5.91
CA THR A 396 -14.89 16.35 7.13
C THR A 396 -13.77 17.32 7.45
N ALA A 397 -13.45 18.24 6.54
CA ALA A 397 -12.42 19.26 6.73
C ALA A 397 -12.76 20.22 7.87
N SER A 398 -11.77 20.52 8.70
CA SER A 398 -11.81 21.53 9.77
C SER A 398 -11.45 22.93 9.24
N ALA A 399 -11.65 23.95 10.07
CA ALA A 399 -11.18 25.31 9.79
C ALA A 399 -9.67 25.38 9.58
N ARG A 400 -8.89 24.59 10.34
CA ARG A 400 -7.44 24.48 10.18
C ARG A 400 -7.02 23.85 8.85
N ASP A 401 -7.80 22.92 8.31
CA ASP A 401 -7.55 22.35 6.98
C ASP A 401 -7.70 23.42 5.89
N LEU A 402 -8.73 24.31 5.99
CA LEU A 402 -8.87 25.44 5.05
C LEU A 402 -7.72 26.44 5.19
N LEU A 403 -7.31 26.79 6.40
CA LEU A 403 -6.13 27.63 6.64
C LEU A 403 -4.85 27.02 6.08
N ALA A 404 -4.70 25.68 6.14
CA ALA A 404 -3.56 24.97 5.55
C ALA A 404 -3.58 25.06 4.01
N ILE A 405 -4.75 25.04 3.38
CA ILE A 405 -4.90 25.31 1.93
C ILE A 405 -4.43 26.72 1.62
N SER A 406 -4.93 27.74 2.33
CA SER A 406 -4.55 29.15 2.10
C SER A 406 -3.05 29.34 2.29
N ALA A 407 -2.49 28.88 3.42
CA ALA A 407 -1.06 28.98 3.71
C ALA A 407 -0.18 28.33 2.62
N THR A 408 -0.63 27.19 2.07
CA THR A 408 0.03 26.52 0.97
C THR A 408 -0.07 27.34 -0.32
N ALA A 409 -1.24 27.86 -0.64
CA ALA A 409 -1.48 28.61 -1.88
C ALA A 409 -0.73 29.93 -1.93
N HIS A 410 -0.38 30.53 -0.79
CA HIS A 410 0.50 31.70 -0.72
C HIS A 410 1.90 31.46 -1.31
N SER A 411 2.39 30.19 -1.36
CA SER A 411 3.66 29.86 -2.00
C SER A 411 3.60 29.76 -3.53
N PHE A 412 2.38 29.63 -4.12
CA PHE A 412 2.24 29.38 -5.56
C PHE A 412 2.75 30.51 -6.45
N PRO A 413 2.46 31.79 -6.18
CA PRO A 413 3.02 32.89 -6.99
C PRO A 413 4.56 32.91 -6.97
N ALA A 414 5.20 32.63 -5.82
CA ALA A 414 6.65 32.57 -5.71
C ALA A 414 7.23 31.45 -6.58
N ILE A 415 6.64 30.23 -6.51
CA ILE A 415 7.06 29.09 -7.33
C ILE A 415 6.87 29.40 -8.83
N LYS A 416 5.75 30.01 -9.23
CA LYS A 416 5.51 30.41 -10.62
C LYS A 416 6.55 31.40 -11.13
N ASN A 417 6.89 32.40 -10.32
CA ASN A 417 7.91 33.39 -10.66
C ASN A 417 9.30 32.77 -10.86
N LEU A 418 9.68 31.81 -10.02
CA LEU A 418 10.91 31.04 -10.17
C LEU A 418 10.96 30.24 -11.48
N LEU A 419 9.79 29.69 -11.88
CA LEU A 419 9.66 28.90 -13.12
C LEU A 419 9.42 29.76 -14.37
N ALA A 420 9.17 31.06 -14.25
CA ALA A 420 8.84 31.93 -15.40
C ALA A 420 9.94 31.99 -16.47
N GLY A 421 11.22 31.80 -16.07
CA GLY A 421 12.38 31.73 -16.94
C GLY A 421 12.73 30.35 -17.51
N ALA A 422 11.94 29.31 -17.19
CA ALA A 422 12.23 27.93 -17.57
C ALA A 422 12.27 27.72 -19.09
N LYS A 423 13.31 27.06 -19.56
CA LYS A 423 13.56 26.79 -20.99
C LYS A 423 12.95 25.49 -21.44
N CYS A 424 12.99 24.43 -20.62
CA CYS A 424 12.45 23.14 -21.01
C CYS A 424 10.92 23.13 -20.99
N ARG A 425 10.37 22.32 -21.87
CA ARG A 425 8.92 22.23 -22.06
C ARG A 425 8.19 21.82 -20.78
N MET A 426 8.71 20.81 -20.08
CA MET A 426 8.06 20.23 -18.91
C MET A 426 7.94 21.24 -17.76
N LEU A 427 9.00 22.01 -17.44
CA LEU A 427 8.93 23.04 -16.41
C LEU A 427 7.97 24.18 -16.78
N ARG A 428 7.86 24.53 -18.08
CA ARG A 428 6.86 25.50 -18.53
C ARG A 428 5.43 24.98 -18.40
N GLU A 429 5.19 23.71 -18.69
CA GLU A 429 3.90 23.06 -18.50
C GLU A 429 3.52 23.02 -17.00
N ILE A 430 4.47 22.70 -16.13
CA ILE A 430 4.31 22.75 -14.68
C ILE A 430 3.96 24.18 -14.23
N CYS A 431 4.70 25.19 -14.69
CA CYS A 431 4.42 26.61 -14.40
C CYS A 431 3.00 27.02 -14.82
N GLY A 432 2.55 26.58 -16.00
CA GLY A 432 1.19 26.80 -16.48
C GLY A 432 0.12 26.05 -15.68
N GLY A 433 0.44 24.90 -15.14
CA GLY A 433 -0.45 24.08 -14.35
C GLY A 433 -0.65 24.53 -12.89
N ILE A 434 0.21 25.40 -12.37
CA ILE A 434 0.06 25.99 -11.04
C ILE A 434 -0.93 27.15 -11.10
N ASP A 435 -2.10 27.01 -10.47
CA ASP A 435 -3.12 28.05 -10.34
C ASP A 435 -3.03 28.68 -8.93
N PRO A 436 -2.83 30.00 -8.81
CA PRO A 436 -2.77 30.66 -7.50
C PRO A 436 -4.08 30.65 -6.72
N VAL A 437 -5.23 30.42 -7.36
CA VAL A 437 -6.58 30.37 -6.75
C VAL A 437 -6.83 31.57 -5.80
N GLU A 438 -6.41 32.78 -6.20
CA GLU A 438 -6.37 33.99 -5.36
C GLU A 438 -7.71 34.32 -4.71
N GLU A 439 -8.83 34.11 -5.42
CA GLU A 439 -10.18 34.36 -4.91
C GLU A 439 -10.54 33.43 -3.74
N ILE A 440 -10.08 32.18 -3.75
CA ILE A 440 -10.31 31.22 -2.67
C ILE A 440 -9.38 31.51 -1.48
N VAL A 441 -8.13 31.88 -1.76
CA VAL A 441 -7.17 32.29 -0.72
C VAL A 441 -7.73 33.50 0.04
N THR A 442 -8.15 34.54 -0.69
CA THR A 442 -8.75 35.74 -0.10
C THR A 442 -10.00 35.39 0.71
N LEU A 443 -10.88 34.55 0.18
CA LEU A 443 -12.09 34.11 0.89
C LEU A 443 -11.76 33.44 2.22
N ILE A 444 -10.75 32.54 2.25
CA ILE A 444 -10.36 31.83 3.46
C ILE A 444 -9.70 32.79 4.47
N ASP A 445 -8.79 33.66 4.02
CA ASP A 445 -8.04 34.59 4.88
C ASP A 445 -8.94 35.67 5.50
N ASP A 446 -9.98 36.09 4.78
CA ASP A 446 -10.95 37.06 5.29
C ASP A 446 -11.95 36.44 6.25
N ALA A 447 -12.37 35.18 5.99
CA ALA A 447 -13.46 34.54 6.69
C ALA A 447 -13.05 33.71 7.90
N ILE A 448 -11.92 33.01 7.85
CA ILE A 448 -11.54 32.02 8.86
C ILE A 448 -10.62 32.64 9.92
N ASN A 449 -10.93 32.35 11.19
CA ASN A 449 -10.09 32.77 12.31
C ASN A 449 -8.74 32.02 12.28
N PRO A 450 -7.58 32.72 12.26
CA PRO A 450 -6.27 32.08 12.29
C PRO A 450 -6.04 31.15 13.48
N GLU A 451 -6.70 31.42 14.61
CA GLU A 451 -6.61 30.61 15.84
C GLU A 451 -7.80 29.65 16.00
N ALA A 452 -8.51 29.34 14.92
CA ALA A 452 -9.67 28.46 14.95
C ALA A 452 -9.39 27.15 15.69
N PRO A 453 -10.34 26.64 16.50
CA PRO A 453 -10.22 25.37 17.20
C PRO A 453 -10.16 24.19 16.23
N VAL A 454 -9.83 23.00 16.73
CA VAL A 454 -9.78 21.77 15.92
C VAL A 454 -11.18 21.35 15.50
N SER A 455 -12.14 21.46 16.42
CA SER A 455 -13.52 21.06 16.17
C SER A 455 -14.36 22.24 15.68
N VAL A 456 -15.02 22.08 14.55
CA VAL A 456 -15.93 23.08 14.00
C VAL A 456 -17.18 23.34 14.85
N ARG A 457 -17.45 22.49 15.86
CA ARG A 457 -18.58 22.62 16.79
C ARG A 457 -18.24 23.39 18.08
N GLU A 458 -16.99 23.82 18.24
CA GLU A 458 -16.56 24.58 19.41
C GLU A 458 -16.85 26.09 19.28
N GLY A 459 -17.21 26.54 18.08
CA GLY A 459 -17.36 27.97 17.75
C GLY A 459 -16.00 28.66 17.57
N ASP A 460 -16.01 29.98 17.43
CA ASP A 460 -14.84 30.83 17.18
C ASP A 460 -14.05 30.47 15.91
N ILE A 461 -14.79 30.04 14.87
CA ILE A 461 -14.26 29.63 13.58
C ILE A 461 -14.13 30.80 12.63
N ILE A 462 -15.12 31.72 12.68
CA ILE A 462 -15.23 32.86 11.75
C ILE A 462 -14.46 34.06 12.32
N LYS A 463 -13.70 34.72 11.49
CA LYS A 463 -12.91 35.90 11.81
C LYS A 463 -13.82 37.10 12.17
N GLY A 464 -13.44 37.88 13.17
CA GLY A 464 -14.15 39.13 13.50
C GLY A 464 -14.12 40.08 12.31
N GLY A 465 -15.23 40.70 12.03
CA GLY A 465 -15.43 41.63 10.91
C GLY A 465 -15.88 40.99 9.61
N TYR A 466 -15.98 39.65 9.55
CA TYR A 466 -16.46 38.96 8.33
C TYR A 466 -17.99 38.94 8.20
N ASN A 467 -18.71 38.79 9.32
CA ASN A 467 -20.17 38.73 9.32
C ASN A 467 -20.74 39.54 10.47
N GLU A 468 -21.60 40.53 10.11
CA GLU A 468 -22.18 41.47 11.06
C GLU A 468 -23.04 40.79 12.13
N GLU A 469 -23.79 39.72 11.79
CA GLU A 469 -24.64 38.98 12.76
C GLU A 469 -23.77 38.20 13.78
N VAL A 470 -22.66 37.56 13.33
CA VAL A 470 -21.72 36.91 14.21
C VAL A 470 -21.11 37.92 15.17
N ASP A 471 -20.66 39.07 14.68
CA ASP A 471 -20.01 40.09 15.49
C ASP A 471 -21.00 40.71 16.50
N PHE A 472 -22.26 40.93 16.08
CA PHE A 472 -23.30 41.38 16.97
C PHE A 472 -23.55 40.39 18.13
N ILE A 473 -23.69 39.08 17.83
CA ILE A 473 -23.93 38.07 18.85
C ILE A 473 -22.71 37.94 19.79
N ARG A 474 -21.48 38.02 19.26
CA ARG A 474 -20.23 38.02 20.08
C ARG A 474 -20.21 39.24 21.02
N GLY A 475 -20.61 40.42 20.53
CA GLY A 475 -20.72 41.61 21.35
C GLY A 475 -21.76 41.47 22.47
N ASP A 476 -22.91 40.85 22.17
CA ASP A 476 -23.96 40.60 23.16
C ASP A 476 -23.53 39.58 24.22
N MET A 477 -22.79 38.52 23.80
CA MET A 477 -22.18 37.56 24.73
C MET A 477 -21.10 38.21 25.63
N SER A 478 -20.25 39.05 25.06
CA SER A 478 -19.23 39.78 25.81
C SER A 478 -19.86 40.68 26.86
N SER A 479 -20.94 41.41 26.48
CA SER A 479 -21.75 42.21 27.40
C SER A 479 -22.40 41.33 28.47
N GLY A 480 -22.91 40.14 28.11
CA GLY A 480 -23.45 39.17 29.06
C GLY A 480 -22.44 38.69 30.14
N ASN A 481 -21.19 38.47 29.71
CA ASN A 481 -20.12 38.10 30.65
C ASN A 481 -19.72 39.26 31.58
N SER A 482 -19.78 40.50 31.14
CA SER A 482 -19.59 41.70 32.00
C SER A 482 -20.72 41.85 33.00
N PHE A 483 -21.97 41.59 32.61
CA PHE A 483 -23.12 41.54 33.54
C PHE A 483 -22.98 40.49 34.63
N LEU A 484 -22.39 39.31 34.33
CA LEU A 484 -22.13 38.30 35.38
C LEU A 484 -21.10 38.78 36.42
N THR A 485 -20.06 39.50 35.96
CA THR A 485 -19.11 40.15 36.87
C THR A 485 -19.76 41.28 37.69
N ASP A 486 -20.61 42.04 37.05
CA ASP A 486 -21.37 43.12 37.72
C ASP A 486 -22.36 42.54 38.75
N ILE A 487 -23.03 41.45 38.46
CA ILE A 487 -23.85 40.70 39.44
C ILE A 487 -22.97 40.21 40.59
N GLU A 488 -21.84 39.63 40.32
CA GLU A 488 -20.93 39.16 41.37
C GLU A 488 -20.55 40.29 42.31
N ASN A 489 -20.15 41.44 41.74
CA ASN A 489 -19.76 42.61 42.52
C ASN A 489 -20.95 43.23 43.29
N ARG A 490 -22.08 43.42 42.65
CA ARG A 490 -23.30 43.96 43.25
C ARG A 490 -23.80 43.05 44.40
N GLU A 491 -23.81 41.71 44.19
CA GLU A 491 -24.23 40.77 45.21
C GLU A 491 -23.20 40.64 46.35
N LYS A 492 -21.92 40.85 46.13
CA LYS A 492 -20.90 41.01 47.17
C LYS A 492 -21.17 42.25 48.01
N GLU A 493 -21.53 43.36 47.41
CA GLU A 493 -21.88 44.61 48.14
C GLU A 493 -23.20 44.46 48.88
N ARG A 494 -24.27 43.93 48.23
CA ARG A 494 -25.58 43.71 48.82
C ARG A 494 -25.54 42.79 50.03
N THR A 495 -24.83 41.70 49.95
CA THR A 495 -24.76 40.65 50.99
C THR A 495 -23.66 40.87 52.01
N GLY A 496 -22.65 41.68 51.65
CA GLY A 496 -21.44 41.83 52.47
C GLY A 496 -20.54 40.57 52.50
N ILE A 497 -20.77 39.62 51.58
CA ILE A 497 -20.02 38.39 51.51
C ILE A 497 -18.86 38.53 50.49
N LYS A 498 -17.68 38.91 50.95
CA LYS A 498 -16.53 39.12 50.05
C LYS A 498 -16.04 37.87 49.29
N THR A 499 -16.36 36.67 49.79
CA THR A 499 -15.97 35.39 49.19
C THR A 499 -16.98 34.84 48.18
N LEU A 500 -18.12 35.50 47.99
CA LEU A 500 -19.12 35.15 47.00
C LEU A 500 -18.52 35.15 45.62
N LYS A 501 -18.81 34.12 44.84
CA LYS A 501 -18.38 33.98 43.45
C LYS A 501 -19.49 33.49 42.57
N VAL A 502 -19.62 34.05 41.41
CA VAL A 502 -20.46 33.51 40.33
C VAL A 502 -19.63 32.52 39.52
N ARG A 503 -20.12 31.29 39.38
CA ARG A 503 -19.45 30.21 38.67
C ARG A 503 -20.41 29.49 37.72
N PHE A 504 -19.86 28.75 36.78
CA PHE A 504 -20.59 27.91 35.85
C PHE A 504 -20.30 26.41 36.07
N ASN A 505 -21.34 25.59 35.97
CA ASN A 505 -21.24 24.14 35.91
C ASN A 505 -22.14 23.58 34.82
N LYS A 506 -21.61 22.63 34.00
CA LYS A 506 -22.35 22.06 32.86
C LYS A 506 -23.71 21.45 33.22
N VAL A 507 -23.86 20.95 34.48
CA VAL A 507 -25.10 20.29 34.94
C VAL A 507 -26.10 21.28 35.52
N PHE A 508 -25.66 22.32 36.22
CA PHE A 508 -26.49 23.24 37.00
C PHE A 508 -26.55 24.65 36.41
N GLY A 509 -25.77 24.96 35.40
CA GLY A 509 -25.67 26.30 34.81
C GLY A 509 -24.85 27.26 35.65
N TYR A 510 -25.16 28.55 35.56
CA TYR A 510 -24.56 29.58 36.43
C TYR A 510 -25.12 29.55 37.83
N TYR A 511 -24.26 29.71 38.82
CA TYR A 511 -24.66 29.69 40.23
C TYR A 511 -23.76 30.61 41.04
N ILE A 512 -24.31 31.10 42.15
CA ILE A 512 -23.62 31.86 43.17
C ILE A 512 -23.10 30.87 44.21
N GLU A 513 -21.81 30.86 44.44
CA GLU A 513 -21.18 30.01 45.46
C GLU A 513 -20.93 30.81 46.71
N VAL A 514 -21.51 30.36 47.85
CA VAL A 514 -21.34 30.96 49.17
C VAL A 514 -20.75 29.92 50.10
N THR A 515 -19.66 30.28 50.78
CA THR A 515 -19.03 29.42 51.81
C THR A 515 -19.91 29.25 53.05
N ASN A 516 -19.90 28.07 53.64
CA ASN A 516 -20.79 27.75 54.78
C ASN A 516 -20.72 28.74 55.97
N SER A 517 -19.60 29.43 56.15
CA SER A 517 -19.41 30.46 57.19
C SER A 517 -20.22 31.74 56.99
N PHE A 518 -20.88 31.93 55.85
CA PHE A 518 -21.67 33.11 55.52
C PHE A 518 -23.12 32.82 55.16
N LEU A 519 -23.61 31.62 55.41
CA LEU A 519 -24.97 31.20 55.06
C LEU A 519 -26.04 32.05 55.75
N ASP A 520 -25.80 32.55 56.97
CA ASP A 520 -26.68 33.46 57.70
C ASP A 520 -26.92 34.81 57.02
N LYS A 521 -26.02 35.16 56.04
CA LYS A 521 -26.13 36.43 55.31
C LYS A 521 -26.77 36.25 53.95
N VAL A 522 -27.17 35.03 53.60
CA VAL A 522 -27.77 34.75 52.27
C VAL A 522 -29.19 35.32 52.23
N PRO A 523 -29.51 36.17 51.26
CA PRO A 523 -30.85 36.73 51.10
C PRO A 523 -31.93 35.69 50.83
N ALA A 524 -33.17 36.01 51.15
CA ALA A 524 -34.33 35.12 51.02
C ALA A 524 -34.71 34.85 49.53
N ASP A 525 -34.27 35.68 48.63
CA ASP A 525 -34.48 35.54 47.15
C ASP A 525 -33.48 34.54 46.51
N TYR A 526 -32.47 34.05 47.23
CA TYR A 526 -31.59 33.02 46.74
C TYR A 526 -32.23 31.64 46.79
N ILE A 527 -32.35 30.99 45.65
CA ILE A 527 -32.87 29.63 45.56
C ILE A 527 -31.69 28.63 45.67
N ARG A 528 -31.70 27.83 46.72
CA ARG A 528 -30.66 26.78 46.94
C ARG A 528 -30.77 25.69 45.86
N LYS A 529 -29.64 25.38 45.21
CA LYS A 529 -29.53 24.33 44.18
C LYS A 529 -28.74 23.10 44.65
N GLN A 530 -27.66 23.32 45.38
CA GLN A 530 -26.79 22.23 45.82
C GLN A 530 -26.04 22.60 47.11
N THR A 531 -25.99 21.66 48.04
CA THR A 531 -25.18 21.73 49.26
C THR A 531 -23.91 20.90 49.06
N LEU A 532 -22.75 21.50 49.34
CA LEU A 532 -21.44 20.85 49.30
C LEU A 532 -20.79 20.92 50.68
N THR A 533 -19.71 20.16 50.88
CA THR A 533 -19.03 20.08 52.20
C THR A 533 -18.58 21.44 52.75
N ASN A 534 -18.13 22.35 51.89
CA ASN A 534 -17.53 23.65 52.30
C ASN A 534 -18.31 24.88 51.83
N CYS A 535 -19.31 24.72 50.93
CA CYS A 535 -20.09 25.82 50.37
C CYS A 535 -21.49 25.35 49.94
N GLU A 536 -22.38 26.30 49.73
CA GLU A 536 -23.65 26.08 49.09
C GLU A 536 -23.76 26.86 47.80
N ARG A 537 -24.53 26.35 46.85
CA ARG A 537 -24.76 26.93 45.54
C ARG A 537 -26.20 27.43 45.41
N PHE A 538 -26.32 28.68 45.00
CA PHE A 538 -27.60 29.38 44.88
C PHE A 538 -27.79 29.93 43.47
N ILE A 539 -29.04 30.16 43.12
CA ILE A 539 -29.42 30.86 41.88
C ILE A 539 -30.43 31.99 42.25
N THR A 540 -30.41 33.04 41.41
CA THR A 540 -31.40 34.10 41.39
C THR A 540 -32.15 34.10 40.10
N GLU A 541 -33.34 34.71 40.03
CA GLU A 541 -34.12 34.81 38.79
C GLU A 541 -33.39 35.63 37.73
N GLU A 542 -32.73 36.71 38.13
CA GLU A 542 -31.88 37.53 37.26
C GLU A 542 -30.71 36.71 36.66
N LEU A 543 -30.04 35.88 37.49
CA LEU A 543 -28.97 35.02 37.02
C LEU A 543 -29.46 33.98 36.01
N LYS A 544 -30.67 33.44 36.19
CA LYS A 544 -31.29 32.51 35.25
C LYS A 544 -31.63 33.20 33.92
N GLU A 545 -32.07 34.47 33.95
CA GLU A 545 -32.43 35.18 32.74
C GLU A 545 -31.20 35.52 31.90
N ILE A 546 -30.09 35.92 32.56
CA ILE A 546 -28.81 36.15 31.89
C ILE A 546 -28.25 34.84 31.36
N GLU A 547 -28.32 33.77 32.17
CA GLU A 547 -27.93 32.41 31.74
C GLU A 547 -28.65 32.01 30.46
N ARG A 548 -29.97 32.18 30.38
CA ARG A 548 -30.76 31.82 29.22
C ARG A 548 -30.35 32.64 27.98
N ARG A 549 -30.08 33.94 28.16
CA ARG A 549 -29.57 34.80 27.08
C ARG A 549 -28.19 34.37 26.59
N VAL A 550 -27.23 34.15 27.50
CA VAL A 550 -25.85 33.74 27.14
C VAL A 550 -25.82 32.37 26.50
N LEU A 551 -26.57 31.39 27.03
CA LEU A 551 -26.59 30.04 26.42
C LEU A 551 -27.31 30.03 25.08
N SER A 552 -28.42 30.75 24.90
CA SER A 552 -29.09 30.84 23.62
C SER A 552 -28.26 31.58 22.56
N ALA A 553 -27.53 32.63 22.98
CA ALA A 553 -26.58 33.32 22.10
C ALA A 553 -25.42 32.43 21.69
N LYS A 554 -24.91 31.60 22.63
CA LYS A 554 -23.85 30.64 22.36
C LYS A 554 -24.29 29.56 21.36
N ASP A 555 -25.45 28.93 21.58
CA ASP A 555 -25.98 27.95 20.64
C ASP A 555 -26.22 28.58 19.26
N ARG A 556 -26.72 29.81 19.19
CA ARG A 556 -26.98 30.53 17.94
C ARG A 556 -25.68 30.86 17.18
N ILE A 557 -24.65 31.33 17.86
CA ILE A 557 -23.36 31.66 17.22
C ILE A 557 -22.67 30.40 16.69
N GLU A 558 -22.63 29.31 17.47
CA GLU A 558 -22.05 28.04 17.04
C GLU A 558 -22.75 27.53 15.76
N GLN A 559 -24.07 27.62 15.68
CA GLN A 559 -24.82 27.23 14.50
C GLN A 559 -24.54 28.15 13.32
N LEU A 560 -24.59 29.48 13.52
CA LEU A 560 -24.37 30.47 12.44
C LEU A 560 -22.94 30.37 11.88
N GLU A 561 -21.93 30.23 12.74
CA GLU A 561 -20.56 30.07 12.32
C GLU A 561 -20.38 28.77 11.53
N PHE A 562 -21.06 27.69 11.92
CA PHE A 562 -21.05 26.43 11.20
C PHE A 562 -21.70 26.55 9.81
N GLU A 563 -22.84 27.26 9.70
CA GLU A 563 -23.52 27.49 8.43
C GLU A 563 -22.65 28.32 7.47
N ILE A 564 -21.98 29.36 7.96
CA ILE A 564 -21.07 30.20 7.19
C ILE A 564 -19.86 29.37 6.75
N PHE A 565 -19.27 28.60 7.67
CA PHE A 565 -18.14 27.71 7.39
C PHE A 565 -18.49 26.64 6.34
N ASP A 566 -19.67 26.02 6.44
CA ASP A 566 -20.12 25.02 5.45
C ASP A 566 -20.28 25.67 4.06
N GLY A 567 -20.80 26.88 3.99
CA GLY A 567 -20.90 27.65 2.74
C GLY A 567 -19.53 28.00 2.14
N ILE A 568 -18.52 28.31 2.96
CA ILE A 568 -17.14 28.52 2.50
C ILE A 568 -16.56 27.22 1.99
N ARG A 569 -16.71 26.13 2.74
CA ARG A 569 -16.25 24.79 2.38
C ARG A 569 -16.82 24.32 1.04
N GLU A 570 -18.11 24.60 0.76
CA GLU A 570 -18.74 24.28 -0.53
C GLU A 570 -18.13 25.08 -1.69
N LYS A 571 -17.81 26.36 -1.48
CA LYS A 571 -17.11 27.17 -2.49
C LYS A 571 -15.71 26.62 -2.78
N VAL A 572 -14.96 26.21 -1.75
CA VAL A 572 -13.64 25.57 -1.91
C VAL A 572 -13.78 24.24 -2.63
N ALA A 573 -14.79 23.41 -2.29
CA ALA A 573 -15.06 22.13 -2.94
C ALA A 573 -15.35 22.26 -4.43
N ALA A 574 -16.01 23.34 -4.85
CA ALA A 574 -16.31 23.61 -6.26
C ALA A 574 -15.03 23.75 -7.11
N GLU A 575 -13.92 24.18 -6.51
CA GLU A 575 -12.63 24.39 -7.19
C GLU A 575 -11.71 23.15 -7.14
N LEU A 576 -12.25 21.98 -6.80
CA LEU A 576 -11.50 20.73 -6.66
C LEU A 576 -10.57 20.45 -7.86
N LYS A 577 -11.05 20.61 -9.09
CA LYS A 577 -10.28 20.32 -10.31
C LYS A 577 -9.02 21.22 -10.43
N ARG A 578 -9.14 22.50 -10.06
CA ARG A 578 -8.01 23.46 -10.07
C ARG A 578 -6.96 23.09 -9.03
N PHE A 579 -7.39 22.76 -7.83
CA PHE A 579 -6.49 22.31 -6.77
C PHE A 579 -5.80 20.99 -7.12
N GLN A 580 -6.51 20.01 -7.71
CA GLN A 580 -5.90 18.75 -8.16
C GLN A 580 -4.87 18.95 -9.27
N ALA A 581 -5.13 19.83 -10.24
CA ALA A 581 -4.17 20.17 -11.29
C ALA A 581 -2.91 20.81 -10.70
N THR A 582 -3.07 21.77 -9.79
CA THR A 582 -1.96 22.42 -9.09
C THR A 582 -1.17 21.42 -8.23
N ALA A 583 -1.84 20.56 -7.48
CA ALA A 583 -1.21 19.52 -6.67
C ALA A 583 -0.36 18.58 -7.52
N SER A 584 -0.87 18.16 -8.67
CA SER A 584 -0.13 17.31 -9.62
C SER A 584 1.11 18.00 -10.21
N ALA A 585 1.00 19.31 -10.52
CA ALA A 585 2.13 20.12 -10.99
C ALA A 585 3.22 20.26 -9.90
N LEU A 586 2.82 20.54 -8.66
CA LEU A 586 3.72 20.64 -7.52
C LEU A 586 4.39 19.31 -7.17
N ALA A 587 3.64 18.20 -7.19
CA ALA A 587 4.18 16.85 -6.98
C ALA A 587 5.25 16.50 -8.02
N THR A 588 4.99 16.85 -9.29
CA THR A 588 5.93 16.64 -10.39
C THR A 588 7.18 17.49 -10.21
N LEU A 589 7.04 18.76 -9.87
CA LEU A 589 8.15 19.66 -9.61
C LEU A 589 9.03 19.19 -8.46
N ASP A 590 8.39 18.78 -7.34
CA ASP A 590 9.10 18.26 -6.16
C ASP A 590 9.89 16.99 -6.48
N THR A 591 9.27 16.07 -7.25
CA THR A 591 9.94 14.85 -7.71
C THR A 591 11.15 15.17 -8.60
N LEU A 592 11.02 16.10 -9.56
CA LEU A 592 12.13 16.52 -10.43
C LEU A 592 13.25 17.22 -9.63
N CYS A 593 12.91 18.09 -8.68
CA CYS A 593 13.88 18.72 -7.79
C CYS A 593 14.62 17.67 -6.94
N SER A 594 13.92 16.66 -6.45
CA SER A 594 14.50 15.54 -5.71
C SER A 594 15.52 14.80 -6.55
N LEU A 595 15.13 14.37 -7.77
CA LEU A 595 16.00 13.63 -8.68
C LEU A 595 17.21 14.47 -9.12
N ALA A 596 17.03 15.76 -9.43
CA ALA A 596 18.11 16.68 -9.76
C ALA A 596 19.08 16.87 -8.58
N GLY A 597 18.56 17.04 -7.36
CA GLY A 597 19.38 17.16 -6.15
C GLY A 597 20.23 15.91 -5.89
N VAL A 598 19.63 14.73 -6.07
CA VAL A 598 20.34 13.44 -5.94
C VAL A 598 21.39 13.29 -7.03
N ALA A 599 21.08 13.67 -8.28
CA ALA A 599 22.01 13.60 -9.40
C ALA A 599 23.27 14.44 -9.17
N VAL A 600 23.11 15.69 -8.72
CA VAL A 600 24.23 16.59 -8.43
C VAL A 600 25.06 16.08 -7.25
N ASN A 601 24.40 15.70 -6.14
CA ASN A 601 25.10 15.29 -4.93
C ASN A 601 25.90 13.98 -5.12
N ASN A 602 25.39 13.06 -5.94
CA ASN A 602 25.99 11.74 -6.16
C ASN A 602 26.76 11.63 -7.48
N ARG A 603 26.90 12.73 -8.23
CA ARG A 603 27.58 12.77 -9.53
C ARG A 603 27.02 11.73 -10.50
N TYR A 604 25.71 11.76 -10.73
CA TYR A 604 25.04 10.92 -11.72
C TYR A 604 25.11 11.61 -13.09
N CYS A 605 25.21 10.81 -14.16
CA CYS A 605 25.21 11.31 -15.52
C CYS A 605 23.82 11.17 -16.17
N ARG A 606 23.55 12.01 -17.15
CA ARG A 606 22.38 11.88 -18.02
C ARG A 606 22.57 10.68 -18.95
N PRO A 607 21.70 9.64 -18.90
CA PRO A 607 21.77 8.52 -19.82
C PRO A 607 21.15 8.87 -21.17
N LEU A 608 21.71 8.33 -22.25
CA LEU A 608 21.10 8.34 -23.58
C LEU A 608 20.12 7.16 -23.69
N VAL A 609 18.82 7.44 -23.74
CA VAL A 609 17.79 6.40 -23.90
C VAL A 609 17.34 6.33 -25.36
N ASN A 610 17.36 5.14 -25.96
CA ASN A 610 17.05 4.93 -27.38
C ASN A 610 16.42 3.55 -27.63
N ASN A 611 16.14 3.25 -28.93
CA ASN A 611 15.60 1.96 -29.37
C ASN A 611 16.67 0.99 -29.92
N SER A 612 17.97 1.23 -29.65
CA SER A 612 19.05 0.40 -30.18
C SER A 612 19.08 -1.02 -29.65
N GLY A 613 18.45 -1.24 -28.48
CA GLY A 613 18.53 -2.47 -27.71
C GLY A 613 19.86 -2.68 -27.00
N ASN A 614 20.81 -1.74 -27.08
CA ASN A 614 22.09 -1.82 -26.39
C ASN A 614 21.98 -1.33 -24.94
N ILE A 615 22.76 -1.92 -24.05
CA ILE A 615 22.99 -1.43 -22.69
C ILE A 615 24.49 -1.26 -22.55
N ILE A 616 24.97 -0.02 -22.59
CA ILE A 616 26.39 0.32 -22.46
C ILE A 616 26.53 1.28 -21.30
N ILE A 617 27.16 0.84 -20.23
CA ILE A 617 27.36 1.60 -19.01
C ILE A 617 28.86 1.67 -18.74
N LYS A 618 29.39 2.86 -18.58
CA LYS A 618 30.80 3.10 -18.22
C LYS A 618 30.90 3.53 -16.77
N SER A 619 31.77 2.86 -16.02
CA SER A 619 31.99 3.13 -14.60
C SER A 619 30.71 3.10 -13.78
N GLY A 620 29.82 2.15 -14.05
CA GLY A 620 28.56 2.00 -13.32
C GLY A 620 28.78 1.72 -11.83
N ARG A 621 27.93 2.32 -10.98
CA ARG A 621 27.94 2.15 -9.52
C ARG A 621 26.58 1.72 -9.03
N HIS A 622 26.54 1.02 -7.90
CA HIS A 622 25.26 0.63 -7.30
C HIS A 622 24.75 1.77 -6.41
N PRO A 623 23.63 2.44 -6.75
CA PRO A 623 23.20 3.67 -6.07
C PRO A 623 22.96 3.52 -4.58
N VAL A 624 22.48 2.36 -4.14
CA VAL A 624 22.22 2.09 -2.72
C VAL A 624 23.51 1.69 -2.00
N VAL A 625 24.25 0.75 -2.57
CA VAL A 625 25.44 0.20 -1.91
C VAL A 625 26.50 1.29 -1.73
N GLU A 626 26.71 2.19 -2.73
CA GLU A 626 27.65 3.29 -2.62
C GLU A 626 27.34 4.26 -1.46
N GLN A 627 26.07 4.38 -1.05
CA GLN A 627 25.65 5.21 0.08
C GLN A 627 25.80 4.53 1.44
N VAL A 628 25.85 3.19 1.46
CA VAL A 628 25.88 2.41 2.71
C VAL A 628 27.30 2.05 3.11
N ILE A 629 28.19 1.78 2.15
CA ILE A 629 29.56 1.38 2.43
C ILE A 629 30.42 2.59 2.85
N LYS A 630 31.37 2.34 3.74
CA LYS A 630 32.32 3.36 4.20
C LYS A 630 33.56 3.52 3.30
N THR A 631 33.76 2.57 2.39
CA THR A 631 34.89 2.55 1.43
C THR A 631 34.40 3.00 0.07
N PRO A 632 35.27 3.58 -0.79
CA PRO A 632 34.89 3.90 -2.16
C PRO A 632 34.32 2.68 -2.89
N PHE A 633 33.22 2.87 -3.60
CA PHE A 633 32.63 1.82 -4.43
C PHE A 633 33.50 1.56 -5.67
N VAL A 634 33.68 0.29 -6.01
CA VAL A 634 34.44 -0.09 -7.22
C VAL A 634 33.47 -0.08 -8.41
N ALA A 635 33.64 0.91 -9.29
CA ALA A 635 32.82 1.04 -10.50
C ALA A 635 33.13 -0.05 -11.53
N ASN A 636 32.13 -0.47 -12.30
CA ASN A 636 32.23 -1.53 -13.30
C ASN A 636 31.55 -1.12 -14.61
N ASP A 637 32.18 -1.49 -15.72
CA ASP A 637 31.59 -1.37 -17.05
C ASP A 637 30.60 -2.50 -17.32
N THR A 638 29.55 -2.20 -18.09
CA THR A 638 28.59 -3.20 -18.60
C THR A 638 28.38 -2.96 -20.08
N THR A 639 28.47 -4.02 -20.87
CA THR A 639 28.14 -3.99 -22.31
C THR A 639 27.25 -5.18 -22.62
N LEU A 640 26.01 -4.91 -23.04
CA LEU A 640 25.08 -5.89 -23.58
C LEU A 640 24.51 -5.33 -24.89
N ASN A 641 24.49 -6.14 -25.94
CA ASN A 641 23.95 -5.75 -27.23
C ASN A 641 23.17 -6.89 -27.88
N MET A 642 22.44 -6.59 -28.94
CA MET A 642 21.62 -7.59 -29.64
C MET A 642 22.40 -8.48 -30.61
N LYS A 643 23.72 -8.33 -30.71
CA LYS A 643 24.59 -9.05 -31.67
C LYS A 643 25.50 -10.06 -31.00
N ASP A 644 26.58 -9.60 -30.38
CA ASP A 644 27.72 -10.40 -29.94
C ASP A 644 27.81 -10.56 -28.43
N ASP A 645 27.19 -9.65 -27.65
CA ASP A 645 27.21 -9.62 -26.21
C ASP A 645 25.75 -9.58 -25.65
N ARG A 646 24.95 -10.60 -25.95
CA ARG A 646 23.58 -10.68 -25.42
C ARG A 646 23.53 -11.24 -24.01
N CYS A 647 24.30 -12.29 -23.79
CA CYS A 647 24.34 -13.01 -22.52
C CYS A 647 25.76 -12.97 -21.95
N ALA A 648 25.89 -12.36 -20.80
CA ALA A 648 27.15 -12.34 -20.06
C ALA A 648 27.15 -13.44 -18.97
N ILE A 649 27.98 -14.45 -19.12
CA ILE A 649 28.23 -15.46 -18.08
C ILE A 649 29.23 -14.87 -17.08
N ILE A 650 28.84 -14.77 -15.81
CA ILE A 650 29.65 -14.14 -14.77
C ILE A 650 30.10 -15.20 -13.79
N THR A 651 31.40 -15.52 -13.77
CA THR A 651 32.01 -16.48 -12.87
C THR A 651 32.78 -15.79 -11.75
N GLY A 652 33.10 -16.54 -10.70
CA GLY A 652 33.86 -16.06 -9.55
C GLY A 652 33.25 -16.44 -8.21
N PRO A 653 33.96 -16.20 -7.10
CA PRO A 653 33.53 -16.66 -5.77
C PRO A 653 32.31 -15.88 -5.26
N ASN A 654 31.59 -16.49 -4.30
CA ASN A 654 30.57 -15.80 -3.53
C ASN A 654 31.21 -14.70 -2.71
N MET A 655 30.49 -13.62 -2.42
CA MET A 655 30.94 -12.39 -1.76
C MET A 655 31.88 -11.49 -2.62
N ALA A 656 32.25 -11.90 -3.84
CA ALA A 656 33.09 -11.10 -4.71
C ALA A 656 32.34 -9.94 -5.42
N GLY A 657 30.99 -9.92 -5.34
CA GLY A 657 30.18 -8.83 -5.85
C GLY A 657 29.41 -9.12 -7.14
N LYS A 658 29.32 -10.38 -7.60
CA LYS A 658 28.57 -10.78 -8.81
C LYS A 658 27.11 -10.28 -8.79
N SER A 659 26.34 -10.69 -7.76
CA SER A 659 24.92 -10.34 -7.62
C SER A 659 24.72 -8.82 -7.48
N THR A 660 25.67 -8.12 -6.81
CA THR A 660 25.64 -6.64 -6.69
C THR A 660 25.81 -5.98 -8.05
N TYR A 661 26.73 -6.49 -8.90
CA TYR A 661 26.95 -5.99 -10.24
C TYR A 661 25.74 -6.18 -11.16
N MET A 662 25.13 -7.38 -11.08
CA MET A 662 23.93 -7.66 -11.89
C MET A 662 22.73 -6.78 -11.47
N ARG A 663 22.50 -6.64 -10.17
CA ARG A 663 21.46 -5.73 -9.65
C ARG A 663 21.74 -4.27 -10.02
N GLN A 664 22.98 -3.82 -9.91
CA GLN A 664 23.43 -2.50 -10.35
C GLN A 664 22.99 -2.21 -11.78
N THR A 665 23.24 -3.14 -12.71
CA THR A 665 22.89 -2.99 -14.11
C THR A 665 21.37 -2.85 -14.28
N ALA A 666 20.59 -3.72 -13.65
CA ALA A 666 19.11 -3.65 -13.69
C ALA A 666 18.58 -2.34 -13.12
N ILE A 667 19.11 -1.87 -12.00
CA ILE A 667 18.72 -0.61 -11.36
C ILE A 667 19.08 0.60 -12.24
N ILE A 668 20.25 0.61 -12.89
CA ILE A 668 20.65 1.68 -13.84
C ILE A 668 19.69 1.74 -15.02
N VAL A 669 19.31 0.60 -15.59
CA VAL A 669 18.32 0.54 -16.68
C VAL A 669 16.97 1.07 -16.22
N LEU A 670 16.50 0.66 -15.04
CA LEU A 670 15.26 1.14 -14.45
C LEU A 670 15.31 2.65 -14.21
N MET A 671 16.37 3.17 -13.60
CA MET A 671 16.57 4.61 -13.36
C MET A 671 16.52 5.41 -14.67
N ALA A 672 17.18 4.92 -15.73
CA ALA A 672 17.12 5.57 -17.04
C ALA A 672 15.66 5.63 -17.57
N GLN A 673 14.88 4.56 -17.41
CA GLN A 673 13.50 4.49 -17.91
C GLN A 673 12.46 5.20 -17.04
N ILE A 674 12.76 5.54 -15.80
CA ILE A 674 11.92 6.51 -15.06
C ILE A 674 12.23 7.96 -15.45
N GLY A 675 13.26 8.19 -16.27
CA GLY A 675 13.71 9.52 -16.69
C GLY A 675 14.75 10.15 -15.75
N CYS A 676 15.35 9.38 -14.85
CA CYS A 676 16.35 9.84 -13.88
C CYS A 676 17.78 9.82 -14.49
N PHE A 677 18.70 10.60 -13.94
CA PHE A 677 20.13 10.45 -14.14
C PHE A 677 20.63 9.21 -13.39
N VAL A 678 21.73 8.61 -13.89
CA VAL A 678 22.19 7.29 -13.45
C VAL A 678 23.61 7.34 -12.85
N PRO A 679 23.93 6.47 -11.90
CA PRO A 679 25.23 6.40 -11.24
C PRO A 679 26.31 5.79 -12.16
N ALA A 680 26.76 6.54 -13.15
CA ALA A 680 27.76 6.13 -14.11
C ALA A 680 28.53 7.36 -14.62
N ASP A 681 29.67 7.15 -15.34
CA ASP A 681 30.35 8.23 -16.06
C ASP A 681 29.65 8.53 -17.39
N SER A 682 29.13 7.49 -18.05
CA SER A 682 28.23 7.59 -19.20
C SER A 682 27.37 6.34 -19.32
N ALA A 683 26.17 6.50 -19.89
CA ALA A 683 25.27 5.37 -20.13
C ALA A 683 24.47 5.55 -21.43
N GLU A 684 24.43 4.50 -22.25
CA GLU A 684 23.51 4.35 -23.37
C GLU A 684 22.60 3.17 -23.06
N ILE A 685 21.29 3.43 -22.97
CA ILE A 685 20.30 2.45 -22.55
C ILE A 685 19.26 2.29 -23.64
N GLY A 686 19.29 1.14 -24.31
CA GLY A 686 18.19 0.70 -25.18
C GLY A 686 16.99 0.27 -24.34
N LEU A 687 15.78 0.68 -24.73
CA LEU A 687 14.56 0.36 -24.00
C LEU A 687 14.45 -1.14 -23.70
N CYS A 688 14.11 -1.45 -22.47
CA CYS A 688 13.73 -2.77 -22.02
C CYS A 688 12.22 -2.77 -21.71
N ASP A 689 11.50 -3.76 -22.23
CA ASP A 689 10.07 -3.92 -21.98
C ASP A 689 9.76 -4.56 -20.61
N ALA A 690 10.72 -5.33 -20.09
CA ALA A 690 10.64 -5.94 -18.78
C ALA A 690 12.02 -6.17 -18.16
N ILE A 691 12.07 -6.19 -16.85
CA ILE A 691 13.22 -6.69 -16.07
C ILE A 691 12.73 -7.86 -15.23
N PHE A 692 13.32 -9.04 -15.46
CA PHE A 692 13.08 -10.23 -14.66
C PHE A 692 14.31 -10.57 -13.85
N THR A 693 14.09 -10.99 -12.61
CA THR A 693 15.20 -11.32 -11.70
C THR A 693 14.96 -12.66 -11.02
N ARG A 694 15.96 -13.53 -11.08
CA ARG A 694 16.09 -14.70 -10.23
C ARG A 694 17.38 -14.55 -9.44
N VAL A 695 17.26 -14.20 -8.15
CA VAL A 695 18.39 -13.94 -7.26
C VAL A 695 18.15 -14.68 -5.95
N GLY A 696 19.03 -15.63 -5.59
CA GLY A 696 19.11 -16.40 -4.35
C GLY A 696 17.80 -16.72 -3.62
N ALA A 697 17.53 -17.94 -3.26
CA ALA A 697 16.32 -18.33 -2.52
C ALA A 697 16.28 -17.70 -1.13
N SER A 698 15.19 -17.06 -0.77
CA SER A 698 14.74 -17.01 0.62
C SER A 698 13.90 -18.26 0.84
N ASP A 699 14.25 -19.07 1.84
CA ASP A 699 13.45 -20.23 2.25
C ASP A 699 12.04 -19.76 2.59
N ASP A 700 11.07 -20.10 1.75
CA ASP A 700 9.66 -19.96 2.08
C ASP A 700 9.14 -21.26 2.68
N LEU A 701 9.51 -21.46 3.95
CA LEU A 701 9.06 -22.61 4.74
C LEU A 701 7.53 -22.64 4.93
N ALA A 702 6.86 -21.50 4.73
CA ALA A 702 5.41 -21.39 4.93
C ALA A 702 4.61 -22.03 3.79
N ALA A 703 5.15 -22.06 2.57
CA ALA A 703 4.47 -22.66 1.41
C ALA A 703 4.70 -24.18 1.27
N GLY A 704 5.57 -24.80 2.09
CA GLY A 704 5.87 -26.24 2.05
C GLY A 704 6.55 -26.72 0.76
N GLN A 705 7.03 -25.79 -0.09
CA GLN A 705 7.73 -26.10 -1.33
C GLN A 705 9.24 -26.16 -1.10
N SER A 706 9.93 -27.07 -1.81
CA SER A 706 11.39 -27.10 -1.76
C SER A 706 11.96 -25.84 -2.45
N THR A 707 13.10 -25.34 -1.97
CA THR A 707 13.82 -24.20 -2.57
C THR A 707 14.08 -24.39 -4.05
N PHE A 708 14.33 -25.62 -4.48
CA PHE A 708 14.51 -25.97 -5.89
C PHE A 708 13.22 -25.84 -6.70
N MET A 709 12.07 -26.25 -6.14
CA MET A 709 10.78 -26.10 -6.84
C MET A 709 10.41 -24.64 -7.03
N VAL A 710 10.61 -23.80 -6.00
CA VAL A 710 10.41 -22.35 -6.08
C VAL A 710 11.31 -21.75 -7.16
N GLU A 711 12.60 -22.13 -7.18
CA GLU A 711 13.55 -21.69 -8.20
C GLU A 711 13.08 -22.05 -9.61
N MET A 712 12.65 -23.27 -9.84
CA MET A 712 12.22 -23.74 -11.16
C MET A 712 10.91 -23.07 -11.59
N SER A 713 10.00 -22.78 -10.66
CA SER A 713 8.77 -22.05 -10.94
C SER A 713 9.06 -20.60 -11.34
N GLU A 714 9.97 -19.89 -10.65
CA GLU A 714 10.41 -18.55 -11.01
C GLU A 714 11.06 -18.52 -12.40
N VAL A 715 11.97 -19.48 -12.69
CA VAL A 715 12.61 -19.61 -14.01
C VAL A 715 11.56 -19.88 -15.11
N ALA A 716 10.63 -20.78 -14.86
CA ALA A 716 9.56 -21.10 -15.83
C ALA A 716 8.70 -19.86 -16.14
N GLU A 717 8.34 -19.07 -15.14
CA GLU A 717 7.59 -17.82 -15.31
C GLU A 717 8.38 -16.79 -16.12
N ILE A 718 9.68 -16.65 -15.84
CA ILE A 718 10.58 -15.78 -16.61
C ILE A 718 10.60 -16.21 -18.09
N LEU A 719 10.87 -17.49 -18.37
CA LEU A 719 11.00 -17.99 -19.74
C LEU A 719 9.68 -17.91 -20.51
N LYS A 720 8.55 -17.99 -19.84
CA LYS A 720 7.22 -17.86 -20.43
C LYS A 720 6.87 -16.41 -20.82
N ASN A 721 7.29 -15.43 -20.01
CA ASN A 721 6.88 -14.04 -20.16
C ASN A 721 7.93 -13.11 -20.74
N ALA A 722 9.19 -13.51 -20.75
CA ALA A 722 10.28 -12.69 -21.30
C ALA A 722 10.16 -12.57 -22.83
N THR A 723 10.62 -11.43 -23.34
CA THR A 723 10.73 -11.14 -24.77
C THR A 723 12.20 -10.88 -25.15
N LYS A 724 12.47 -10.76 -26.43
CA LYS A 724 13.81 -10.36 -26.93
C LYS A 724 14.27 -8.97 -26.43
N HIS A 725 13.36 -8.13 -25.97
CA HIS A 725 13.65 -6.79 -25.45
C HIS A 725 13.82 -6.77 -23.93
N SER A 726 13.55 -7.88 -23.24
CA SER A 726 13.68 -7.99 -21.79
C SER A 726 15.13 -8.05 -21.33
N LEU A 727 15.37 -7.64 -20.09
CA LEU A 727 16.63 -7.82 -19.36
C LEU A 727 16.45 -8.89 -18.28
N LEU A 728 17.23 -9.96 -18.36
CA LEU A 728 17.17 -11.08 -17.43
C LEU A 728 18.37 -11.06 -16.46
N ILE A 729 18.11 -11.16 -15.18
CA ILE A 729 19.11 -11.27 -14.11
C ILE A 729 18.96 -12.67 -13.50
N LEU A 730 19.83 -13.60 -13.88
CA LEU A 730 19.77 -15.01 -13.51
C LEU A 730 20.97 -15.38 -12.62
N ASP A 731 20.74 -15.49 -11.33
CA ASP A 731 21.80 -15.70 -10.34
C ASP A 731 21.77 -17.12 -9.80
N GLU A 732 22.83 -17.89 -10.04
CA GLU A 732 23.08 -19.23 -9.53
C GLU A 732 21.96 -20.26 -9.82
N ILE A 733 21.51 -20.35 -11.06
CA ILE A 733 20.50 -21.32 -11.50
C ILE A 733 20.99 -22.75 -11.35
N GLY A 734 20.16 -23.66 -10.83
CA GLY A 734 20.42 -25.09 -10.70
C GLY A 734 21.15 -25.47 -9.42
N ARG A 735 21.31 -24.55 -8.44
CA ARG A 735 22.05 -24.83 -7.21
C ARG A 735 21.29 -25.72 -6.22
N GLY A 736 19.97 -25.79 -6.32
CA GLY A 736 19.11 -26.52 -5.37
C GLY A 736 19.01 -28.03 -5.58
N THR A 737 19.77 -28.62 -6.53
CA THR A 737 19.71 -30.04 -6.87
C THR A 737 21.11 -30.65 -7.04
N SER A 738 21.22 -31.89 -7.55
CA SER A 738 22.52 -32.54 -7.81
C SER A 738 23.33 -31.71 -8.81
N THR A 739 24.66 -31.75 -8.70
CA THR A 739 25.57 -30.95 -9.51
C THR A 739 25.34 -31.14 -11.02
N PHE A 740 25.16 -32.37 -11.47
CA PHE A 740 24.97 -32.67 -12.89
C PHE A 740 23.62 -32.24 -13.42
N ASP A 741 22.54 -32.46 -12.67
CA ASP A 741 21.19 -32.00 -13.04
C ASP A 741 21.13 -30.48 -13.07
N GLY A 742 21.66 -29.83 -11.99
CA GLY A 742 21.69 -28.38 -11.89
C GLY A 742 22.46 -27.71 -13.04
N MET A 743 23.64 -28.26 -13.39
CA MET A 743 24.45 -27.81 -14.51
C MET A 743 23.73 -28.01 -15.84
N SER A 744 23.06 -29.15 -16.03
CA SER A 744 22.31 -29.45 -17.27
C SER A 744 21.14 -28.47 -17.46
N ILE A 745 20.40 -28.19 -16.38
CA ILE A 745 19.30 -27.22 -16.40
C ILE A 745 19.85 -25.82 -16.68
N ALA A 746 20.89 -25.38 -15.97
CA ALA A 746 21.51 -24.07 -16.16
C ALA A 746 21.98 -23.87 -17.60
N ARG A 747 22.60 -24.90 -18.19
CA ARG A 747 23.02 -24.89 -19.60
C ARG A 747 21.82 -24.74 -20.54
N ALA A 748 20.80 -25.57 -20.38
CA ALA A 748 19.60 -25.54 -21.23
C ALA A 748 18.86 -24.18 -21.12
N VAL A 749 18.76 -23.60 -19.94
CA VAL A 749 18.19 -22.26 -19.74
C VAL A 749 19.01 -21.20 -20.46
N LEU A 750 20.33 -21.26 -20.37
CA LEU A 750 21.21 -20.29 -21.04
C LEU A 750 21.14 -20.44 -22.57
N GLU A 751 21.10 -21.67 -23.11
CA GLU A 751 20.88 -21.94 -24.54
C GLU A 751 19.57 -21.33 -25.01
N TYR A 752 18.47 -21.59 -24.28
CA TYR A 752 17.15 -21.05 -24.60
C TYR A 752 17.11 -19.51 -24.63
N VAL A 753 17.74 -18.89 -23.62
CA VAL A 753 17.80 -17.40 -23.50
C VAL A 753 18.67 -16.79 -24.59
N ALA A 754 19.83 -17.42 -24.92
CA ALA A 754 20.79 -16.89 -25.85
C ALA A 754 20.39 -17.08 -27.32
N ASP A 755 19.66 -18.13 -27.68
CA ASP A 755 19.27 -18.38 -29.07
C ASP A 755 18.18 -17.41 -29.52
N LYS A 756 18.45 -16.69 -30.64
CA LYS A 756 17.52 -15.75 -31.30
C LYS A 756 16.25 -16.41 -31.83
N LYS A 757 16.28 -17.74 -32.06
CA LYS A 757 15.11 -18.48 -32.55
C LYS A 757 14.12 -18.81 -31.44
N THR A 758 14.59 -18.90 -30.22
CA THR A 758 13.79 -19.17 -29.05
C THR A 758 13.42 -17.85 -28.34
N LEU A 759 14.32 -17.24 -27.60
CA LEU A 759 14.07 -15.99 -26.88
C LEU A 759 14.94 -14.84 -27.37
N GLY A 760 16.28 -14.99 -27.38
CA GLY A 760 17.22 -13.95 -27.81
C GLY A 760 17.27 -12.71 -26.92
N ALA A 761 16.99 -12.85 -25.63
CA ALA A 761 16.95 -11.77 -24.65
C ALA A 761 18.36 -11.38 -24.15
N LYS A 762 18.48 -10.18 -23.59
CA LYS A 762 19.68 -9.75 -22.86
C LYS A 762 19.70 -10.39 -21.47
N ALA A 763 20.81 -11.00 -21.10
CA ALA A 763 20.94 -11.67 -19.80
C ALA A 763 22.29 -11.44 -19.13
N LEU A 764 22.26 -11.27 -17.81
CA LEU A 764 23.39 -11.42 -16.92
C LEU A 764 23.17 -12.72 -16.14
N PHE A 765 24.05 -13.68 -16.38
CA PHE A 765 23.95 -15.03 -15.87
C PHE A 765 25.13 -15.35 -14.94
N SER A 766 24.89 -15.37 -13.64
CA SER A 766 25.93 -15.75 -12.70
C SER A 766 25.88 -17.26 -12.41
N THR A 767 27.05 -17.89 -12.35
CA THR A 767 27.14 -19.34 -12.12
C THR A 767 28.40 -19.73 -11.36
N HIS A 768 28.32 -20.86 -10.67
CA HIS A 768 29.47 -21.60 -10.10
C HIS A 768 29.95 -22.74 -11.00
N TYR A 769 29.18 -23.07 -12.04
CA TYR A 769 29.54 -24.10 -12.99
C TYR A 769 30.54 -23.52 -14.00
N HIS A 770 31.84 -23.83 -13.81
CA HIS A 770 32.91 -23.34 -14.70
C HIS A 770 32.80 -23.94 -16.10
N GLU A 771 32.17 -25.09 -16.23
CA GLU A 771 31.91 -25.78 -17.48
C GLU A 771 31.05 -24.94 -18.45
N LEU A 772 30.16 -24.08 -17.90
CA LEU A 772 29.32 -23.20 -18.73
C LEU A 772 30.13 -22.12 -19.48
N THR A 773 31.38 -21.87 -19.07
CA THR A 773 32.24 -20.91 -19.79
C THR A 773 32.61 -21.39 -21.22
N ALA A 774 32.55 -22.69 -21.46
CA ALA A 774 32.75 -23.23 -22.82
C ALA A 774 31.70 -22.72 -23.82
N MET A 775 30.50 -22.34 -23.34
CA MET A 775 29.40 -21.87 -24.18
C MET A 775 29.69 -20.58 -24.94
N GLU A 776 30.69 -19.78 -24.54
CA GLU A 776 31.14 -18.60 -25.32
C GLU A 776 31.62 -19.02 -26.73
N ASN A 777 32.24 -20.21 -26.87
CA ASN A 777 32.72 -20.74 -28.13
C ASN A 777 31.64 -21.50 -28.90
N GLU A 778 30.59 -21.94 -28.23
CA GLU A 778 29.52 -22.75 -28.81
C GLU A 778 28.32 -21.92 -29.27
N LEU A 779 28.01 -20.82 -28.56
CA LEU A 779 26.84 -20.00 -28.81
C LEU A 779 27.18 -18.56 -29.19
N GLN A 780 26.55 -18.09 -30.28
CA GLN A 780 26.70 -16.71 -30.70
C GLN A 780 25.98 -15.74 -29.74
N GLY A 781 26.68 -14.72 -29.27
CA GLY A 781 26.14 -13.69 -28.39
C GLY A 781 26.28 -14.01 -26.92
N VAL A 782 27.06 -15.02 -26.56
CA VAL A 782 27.47 -15.34 -25.19
C VAL A 782 28.92 -14.86 -24.99
N LYS A 783 29.18 -14.19 -23.87
CA LYS A 783 30.51 -13.73 -23.44
C LYS A 783 30.76 -14.06 -21.98
N ASN A 784 32.01 -14.44 -21.70
CA ASN A 784 32.45 -14.72 -20.33
C ASN A 784 33.03 -13.50 -19.64
N TYR A 785 32.68 -13.35 -18.41
CA TYR A 785 33.23 -12.36 -17.48
C TYR A 785 33.57 -13.04 -16.15
N ASN A 786 34.53 -12.48 -15.43
CA ASN A 786 34.84 -12.94 -14.08
C ASN A 786 35.13 -11.78 -13.15
N VAL A 787 35.07 -12.04 -11.84
CA VAL A 787 35.48 -11.07 -10.83
C VAL A 787 36.99 -11.15 -10.65
N ALA A 788 37.70 -10.05 -10.92
CA ALA A 788 39.15 -9.99 -10.78
C ALA A 788 39.61 -10.26 -9.33
N VAL A 789 40.60 -11.11 -9.20
CA VAL A 789 41.19 -11.56 -7.94
C VAL A 789 42.68 -11.27 -7.93
N LYS A 790 43.19 -10.71 -6.83
CA LYS A 790 44.65 -10.54 -6.64
C LYS A 790 45.15 -11.52 -5.61
N LYS A 791 46.05 -12.43 -6.03
CA LYS A 791 46.73 -13.39 -5.14
C LYS A 791 48.04 -12.76 -4.62
N ARG A 792 48.25 -12.86 -3.31
CA ARG A 792 49.55 -12.56 -2.65
C ARG A 792 49.91 -13.74 -1.78
N GLY A 793 50.71 -14.69 -2.32
CA GLY A 793 50.99 -15.95 -1.61
C GLY A 793 49.71 -16.74 -1.40
N ASP A 794 49.41 -17.10 -0.15
CA ASP A 794 48.20 -17.82 0.27
C ASP A 794 47.01 -16.89 0.55
N ASP A 795 47.18 -15.56 0.44
CA ASP A 795 46.09 -14.61 0.67
C ASP A 795 45.51 -14.11 -0.63
N ILE A 796 44.16 -14.00 -0.65
CA ILE A 796 43.38 -13.55 -1.80
C ILE A 796 42.63 -12.29 -1.44
N THR A 797 42.73 -11.31 -2.32
CA THR A 797 41.93 -10.07 -2.27
C THR A 797 40.99 -10.00 -3.46
N PHE A 798 39.69 -9.91 -3.22
CA PHE A 798 38.69 -9.70 -4.27
C PHE A 798 38.68 -8.21 -4.66
N LEU A 799 39.01 -7.92 -5.93
CA LEU A 799 39.08 -6.56 -6.42
C LEU A 799 37.69 -5.97 -6.74
N ARG A 800 36.63 -6.80 -6.73
CA ARG A 800 35.23 -6.45 -7.07
C ARG A 800 35.10 -5.81 -8.46
N ARG A 801 36.06 -6.06 -9.33
CA ARG A 801 36.09 -5.58 -10.71
C ARG A 801 35.75 -6.72 -11.65
N ILE A 802 34.77 -6.48 -12.51
CA ILE A 802 34.35 -7.41 -13.56
C ILE A 802 35.28 -7.22 -14.77
N VAL A 803 35.87 -8.31 -15.24
CA VAL A 803 36.78 -8.33 -16.37
C VAL A 803 36.36 -9.42 -17.36
N PRO A 804 36.64 -9.24 -18.69
CA PRO A 804 36.38 -10.26 -19.69
C PRO A 804 37.16 -11.57 -19.41
N GLY A 805 36.57 -12.71 -19.81
CA GLY A 805 37.15 -14.04 -19.69
C GLY A 805 36.57 -14.87 -18.55
N GLY A 806 36.80 -16.18 -18.53
CA GLY A 806 36.39 -17.09 -17.48
C GLY A 806 37.30 -17.01 -16.26
N ALA A 807 36.84 -17.45 -15.08
CA ALA A 807 37.67 -17.55 -13.89
C ALA A 807 38.62 -18.79 -13.96
N ASP A 808 39.88 -18.62 -13.57
CA ASP A 808 40.92 -19.67 -13.63
C ASP A 808 40.77 -20.78 -12.56
N GLY A 809 39.77 -20.70 -11.69
CA GLY A 809 39.55 -21.71 -10.62
C GLY A 809 38.46 -21.34 -9.63
N SER A 810 38.11 -22.32 -8.77
CA SER A 810 37.20 -22.14 -7.66
C SER A 810 37.93 -21.52 -6.45
N TYR A 811 37.29 -20.56 -5.77
CA TYR A 811 37.87 -19.87 -4.60
C TYR A 811 37.10 -20.18 -3.30
N GLY A 812 36.32 -21.26 -3.25
CA GLY A 812 35.45 -21.59 -2.11
C GLY A 812 36.24 -21.79 -0.81
N ILE A 813 37.41 -22.45 -0.87
CA ILE A 813 38.25 -22.70 0.31
C ILE A 813 38.86 -21.41 0.86
N GLU A 814 39.22 -20.50 -0.01
CA GLU A 814 39.74 -19.18 0.35
C GLU A 814 38.65 -18.28 1.01
N VAL A 815 37.42 -18.35 0.51
CA VAL A 815 36.27 -17.69 1.16
C VAL A 815 36.01 -18.30 2.54
N ALA A 816 36.08 -19.61 2.66
CA ALA A 816 35.96 -20.31 3.94
C ALA A 816 37.04 -19.85 4.95
N LYS A 817 38.29 -19.66 4.50
CA LYS A 817 39.38 -19.10 5.33
C LYS A 817 39.04 -17.68 5.78
N LEU A 818 38.58 -16.82 4.88
CA LEU A 818 38.16 -15.43 5.20
C LEU A 818 36.97 -15.38 6.16
N SER A 819 36.10 -16.37 6.15
CA SER A 819 34.96 -16.51 7.06
C SER A 819 35.32 -17.01 8.47
N GLY A 820 36.60 -17.32 8.72
CA GLY A 820 37.08 -17.74 10.03
C GLY A 820 36.99 -19.24 10.30
N ILE A 821 36.85 -20.08 9.28
CA ILE A 821 36.91 -21.54 9.46
C ILE A 821 38.34 -21.94 9.94
N PRO A 822 38.46 -22.86 10.92
CA PRO A 822 39.76 -23.28 11.48
C PRO A 822 40.74 -23.73 10.39
N GLU A 823 42.03 -23.34 10.54
CA GLU A 823 43.10 -23.61 9.57
C GLU A 823 43.32 -25.12 9.32
N THR A 824 43.06 -25.95 10.30
CA THR A 824 43.12 -27.41 10.17
C THR A 824 42.11 -27.95 9.17
N VAL A 825 40.88 -27.40 9.17
CA VAL A 825 39.82 -27.75 8.21
C VAL A 825 40.18 -27.24 6.83
N ILE A 826 40.68 -25.98 6.73
CA ILE A 826 41.08 -25.34 5.47
C ILE A 826 42.18 -26.17 4.80
N ARG A 827 43.21 -26.58 5.57
CA ARG A 827 44.31 -27.38 5.07
C ARG A 827 43.83 -28.76 4.57
N ARG A 828 42.89 -29.38 5.30
CA ARG A 828 42.30 -30.65 4.88
C ARG A 828 41.48 -30.50 3.61
N ALA A 829 40.67 -29.43 3.53
CA ALA A 829 39.88 -29.12 2.33
C ALA A 829 40.77 -28.93 1.09
N LYS A 830 41.92 -28.21 1.21
CA LYS A 830 42.88 -28.04 0.11
C LYS A 830 43.47 -29.39 -0.34
N GLN A 831 43.79 -30.30 0.60
CA GLN A 831 44.27 -31.64 0.28
C GLN A 831 43.22 -32.48 -0.46
N MET A 832 41.95 -32.39 -0.02
CA MET A 832 40.86 -33.13 -0.64
C MET A 832 40.57 -32.57 -2.05
N LEU A 833 40.54 -31.24 -2.22
CA LEU A 833 40.32 -30.60 -3.53
C LEU A 833 41.39 -31.07 -4.53
N LYS A 834 42.69 -31.03 -4.11
CA LYS A 834 43.77 -31.44 -4.98
C LYS A 834 43.65 -32.93 -5.39
N LYS A 835 43.23 -33.79 -4.47
CA LYS A 835 42.98 -35.20 -4.75
C LYS A 835 41.83 -35.39 -5.74
N THR A 836 40.72 -34.64 -5.54
CA THR A 836 39.55 -34.69 -6.44
C THR A 836 39.88 -34.16 -7.83
N GLU A 837 40.70 -33.11 -7.94
CA GLU A 837 41.15 -32.57 -9.21
C GLU A 837 42.10 -33.57 -9.94
N GLU A 838 42.94 -34.26 -9.22
CA GLU A 838 43.81 -35.32 -9.76
C GLU A 838 43.02 -36.58 -10.18
N GLU A 839 41.97 -36.94 -9.43
CA GLU A 839 41.07 -38.07 -9.74
C GLU A 839 40.01 -37.70 -10.78
N GLY A 840 39.63 -36.41 -10.91
CA GLY A 840 38.62 -35.86 -11.80
C GLY A 840 39.04 -35.68 -13.26
N VAL A 841 40.27 -36.03 -13.66
CA VAL A 841 40.67 -36.16 -15.05
C VAL A 841 40.24 -37.53 -15.61
N VAL A 842 38.97 -37.88 -15.44
CA VAL A 842 38.31 -38.89 -16.24
C VAL A 842 37.76 -38.22 -17.47
N THR A 843 38.59 -38.19 -18.51
CA THR A 843 38.23 -37.96 -19.89
C THR A 843 36.88 -38.61 -20.19
N TYR A 844 35.90 -37.79 -20.65
CA TYR A 844 34.76 -38.29 -21.41
C TYR A 844 35.31 -38.94 -22.70
N ARG A 845 35.66 -40.24 -22.63
CA ARG A 845 35.70 -41.05 -23.83
C ARG A 845 34.27 -41.32 -24.25
N THR A 846 33.82 -40.75 -25.31
CA THR A 846 32.74 -41.28 -26.14
C THR A 846 33.01 -42.77 -26.35
N VAL A 847 32.33 -43.61 -25.64
CA VAL A 847 32.30 -45.04 -25.87
C VAL A 847 31.10 -45.29 -26.79
N GLU A 848 31.33 -45.16 -28.12
CA GLU A 848 30.64 -45.98 -29.07
C GLU A 848 31.23 -47.40 -28.96
N ASN A 849 30.65 -48.28 -28.14
CA ASN A 849 30.73 -49.71 -28.31
C ASN A 849 29.63 -50.43 -27.53
N PRO A 850 28.85 -51.28 -28.21
CA PRO A 850 27.68 -51.94 -27.58
C PRO A 850 28.03 -53.26 -26.83
N ASP A 851 29.28 -53.53 -26.51
CA ASP A 851 29.70 -54.74 -25.84
C ASP A 851 30.60 -54.44 -24.59
N MET A 852 29.99 -54.02 -23.50
CA MET A 852 30.59 -54.11 -22.18
C MET A 852 29.82 -55.13 -21.34
N GLN A 853 30.41 -56.33 -21.17
CA GLN A 853 30.06 -57.29 -20.13
C GLN A 853 30.18 -56.57 -18.76
N LEU A 854 29.09 -56.53 -18.03
CA LEU A 854 29.04 -56.05 -16.63
C LEU A 854 29.97 -56.92 -15.78
N PRO A 855 30.66 -56.36 -14.76
CA PRO A 855 31.42 -57.18 -13.80
C PRO A 855 30.52 -58.24 -13.13
N LEU A 856 31.07 -59.44 -12.87
CA LEU A 856 30.31 -60.59 -12.32
C LEU A 856 29.54 -60.23 -11.03
N GLU A 857 30.08 -59.33 -10.21
CA GLU A 857 29.47 -58.79 -8.97
C GLU A 857 28.23 -57.97 -9.21
N MET A 858 28.12 -57.22 -10.34
CA MET A 858 26.95 -56.47 -10.71
C MET A 858 25.82 -57.34 -11.28
N GLN A 859 26.13 -58.45 -11.94
CA GLN A 859 25.13 -59.39 -12.41
C GLN A 859 24.44 -60.10 -11.24
N GLY A 860 25.19 -60.56 -10.23
CA GLY A 860 24.62 -61.18 -9.04
C GLY A 860 23.69 -60.26 -8.23
N ALA A 861 24.02 -58.95 -8.15
CA ALA A 861 23.15 -57.96 -7.50
C ALA A 861 21.86 -57.70 -8.28
N GLN A 862 21.91 -57.68 -9.63
CA GLN A 862 20.73 -57.53 -10.50
C GLN A 862 19.83 -58.76 -10.44
N ASP A 863 20.38 -59.98 -10.35
CA ASP A 863 19.59 -61.19 -10.22
C ASP A 863 18.81 -61.23 -8.90
N ILE A 864 19.42 -60.79 -7.80
CA ILE A 864 18.73 -60.68 -6.49
C ILE A 864 17.62 -59.65 -6.54
N LEU A 865 17.84 -58.48 -7.19
CA LEU A 865 16.81 -57.45 -7.38
C LEU A 865 15.65 -57.96 -8.23
N HIS A 866 15.92 -58.71 -9.28
CA HIS A 866 14.91 -59.33 -10.15
C HIS A 866 14.09 -60.37 -9.40
N ASP A 867 14.74 -61.27 -8.64
CA ASP A 867 14.08 -62.25 -7.80
C ASP A 867 13.15 -61.58 -6.78
N LEU A 868 13.61 -60.48 -6.11
CA LEU A 868 12.79 -59.71 -5.17
C LEU A 868 11.59 -59.04 -5.81
N GLN A 869 11.70 -58.58 -7.04
CA GLN A 869 10.61 -57.90 -7.77
C GLN A 869 9.57 -58.93 -8.27
N THR A 870 9.89 -60.21 -8.46
CA THR A 870 9.01 -61.24 -8.95
C THR A 870 8.25 -62.03 -7.85
N ILE A 871 8.67 -61.85 -6.56
CA ILE A 871 8.02 -62.51 -5.43
C ILE A 871 6.71 -61.83 -5.05
N ASP A 872 5.59 -62.52 -5.16
CA ASP A 872 4.33 -62.04 -4.63
C ASP A 872 4.18 -62.44 -3.15
N VAL A 873 4.51 -61.51 -2.26
CA VAL A 873 4.52 -61.74 -0.80
C VAL A 873 3.12 -62.14 -0.26
N ASN A 874 2.02 -61.83 -0.98
CA ASN A 874 0.67 -62.13 -0.52
C ASN A 874 0.27 -63.64 -0.77
N THR A 875 1.03 -64.36 -1.59
CA THR A 875 0.81 -65.77 -1.90
C THR A 875 1.64 -66.72 -1.11
N LEU A 876 2.65 -66.23 -0.34
CA LEU A 876 3.55 -67.05 0.44
C LEU A 876 3.03 -67.36 1.85
N THR A 877 3.19 -68.61 2.28
CA THR A 877 3.00 -69.00 3.69
C THR A 877 4.18 -68.48 4.53
N PRO A 878 4.00 -68.27 5.85
CA PRO A 878 5.11 -67.79 6.73
C PRO A 878 6.40 -68.62 6.65
N ILE A 879 6.30 -69.91 6.40
CA ILE A 879 7.46 -70.81 6.29
C ILE A 879 8.16 -70.59 4.95
N GLU A 880 7.43 -70.48 3.86
CA GLU A 880 7.96 -70.17 2.55
C GLU A 880 8.62 -68.79 2.50
N ALA A 881 7.98 -67.78 3.09
CA ALA A 881 8.57 -66.42 3.21
C ALA A 881 9.91 -66.42 3.95
N MET A 882 10.04 -67.22 5.04
CA MET A 882 11.30 -67.36 5.76
C MET A 882 12.35 -68.11 4.94
N GLN A 883 11.96 -69.12 4.18
CA GLN A 883 12.85 -69.85 3.27
C GLN A 883 13.37 -68.96 2.15
N THR A 884 12.50 -68.22 1.49
CA THR A 884 12.81 -67.28 0.41
C THR A 884 13.77 -66.18 0.93
N LEU A 885 13.50 -65.61 2.12
CA LEU A 885 14.36 -64.63 2.75
C LEU A 885 15.75 -65.21 3.06
N PHE A 886 15.83 -66.45 3.57
CA PHE A 886 17.10 -67.12 3.85
C PHE A 886 17.93 -67.38 2.58
N GLU A 887 17.28 -67.78 1.49
CA GLU A 887 17.90 -67.97 0.16
C GLU A 887 18.47 -66.64 -0.38
N MET A 888 17.65 -65.56 -0.31
CA MET A 888 18.07 -64.24 -0.74
C MET A 888 19.27 -63.72 0.06
N VAL A 889 19.23 -63.82 1.39
CA VAL A 889 20.34 -63.42 2.26
C VAL A 889 21.60 -64.25 1.98
N THR A 890 21.43 -65.51 1.66
CA THR A 890 22.56 -66.42 1.33
C THR A 890 23.19 -66.06 -0.02
N LYS A 891 22.35 -65.76 -1.05
CA LYS A 891 22.78 -65.24 -2.34
C LYS A 891 23.52 -63.91 -2.15
N ALA A 892 22.95 -62.98 -1.37
CA ALA A 892 23.55 -61.66 -1.14
C ALA A 892 24.92 -61.72 -0.41
N LYS A 893 25.13 -62.72 0.43
CA LYS A 893 26.41 -62.91 1.10
C LYS A 893 27.49 -63.65 0.25
N SER A 894 27.08 -64.21 -0.90
CA SER A 894 27.97 -64.87 -1.84
C SER A 894 28.44 -63.97 -2.97
N ILE A 895 27.85 -62.77 -3.11
CA ILE A 895 28.33 -61.72 -3.95
C ILE A 895 29.39 -60.88 -3.22
#